data_00443eb8b54fdcad7873e5841cc6e283
#
_entry.id   00443eb8b54fdcad7873e5841cc6e283
#
_cell.length_a   1.000
_cell.length_b   1.000
_cell.length_c   1.000
_cell.angle_alpha   90.00
_cell.angle_beta   90.00
_cell.angle_gamma   90.00
#
_symmetry.space_group_name_H-M   'P 1'
#
loop_
_entity.id
_entity.type
_entity.pdbx_description
1 polymer ?
#
loop_
_entity_poly.entity_id
_entity_poly.type
_entity_poly.pdbx_seq_one_letter_code
_entity_poly.pdbx_strand_id
1 'polypeptide(L)'
;MYEYGWDAETGGLLLTNNQAKLSKEPRPVYYRELDILGFDQYWNYPKDDCAPLMWAEANNYIYRGKMVASAKGGSLYTRPELVLIEEPEPDAAPLRFVDIDAMCRKNHELMETLVQETVKKAYNAYRRYRNKVDIVHVSFSGGKDSVVTLDVVARAIPHSNFVVIFGDTGMEFPDTYDAVARTMDDRKYSDIDFYTAKSPVPVIQMWETFGPPSKTIRWCCSVHKTTPQLLKLREITGKNDLREMSFVGVRAEESVRRSDYDYVSLGKKHKGQYSCNPILNWTSAEVYLHIYENRLILNDAYKKGNSRAGCLVCPMAGERPEYMRRSCYPEEVEKFVQVIRDTDARAFPTQNDTERFIDSGGWKARNNGRDILTLPDKYMERDETTIEVISPSQNWAEWMKALGEFSYDGSTCILNYRDYTVNFSIQPKENGYIITLPDTLIKKQSTLARYIKQTFRKAAYCIGCGECQADCPYGCLSFVNNQVDIADKCRHCLNCHKADEGCLLYKSLVKPKGIGAMNTKEKSIDCYADHAPKYDWIQSFFALKDDFWEENNLGSVMLPMFKRFLRDAGLLENNKLTKFAYQLDAIGIDKAEFWGILLVNLSYSPEIGWYVKRVPFDEEISKERLIDMLRNFKEVNYKEMTERGAKSVSGAYRRILALPFGDVLGLGRVVKDGKTFYIRRDHWRDPIPEVILYGLYKFAEACGDYYQFTLETLLDDSIERDGVSPTRIFGLDRKTMVRILNGLTSSYPDFISASFTLDLYNITLRENKKPEDVLELFKGGAWE
;
A
#
# COMPACT_ATOMS: atom_id res chain seq x y z
N MET A 1 -10.96 -23.08 -14.21
CA MET A 1 -9.62 -22.58 -14.64
C MET A 1 -8.95 -23.67 -15.44
N TYR A 2 -8.91 -23.49 -16.76
CA TYR A 2 -8.29 -24.41 -17.71
C TYR A 2 -6.90 -23.93 -18.10
N GLU A 3 -5.98 -24.87 -18.30
CA GLU A 3 -4.70 -24.59 -18.93
C GLU A 3 -4.94 -24.26 -20.42
N TYR A 4 -4.18 -23.33 -20.99
CA TYR A 4 -4.25 -23.00 -22.40
C TYR A 4 -2.94 -23.29 -23.11
N GLY A 5 -3.05 -23.62 -24.38
CA GLY A 5 -1.96 -23.72 -25.37
C GLY A 5 -2.23 -22.80 -26.55
N TRP A 6 -1.31 -22.81 -27.49
CA TRP A 6 -1.39 -22.03 -28.71
C TRP A 6 -1.88 -22.89 -29.86
N ASP A 7 -2.83 -22.38 -30.63
CA ASP A 7 -3.30 -23.04 -31.86
C ASP A 7 -2.71 -22.36 -33.10
N ALA A 8 -1.75 -23.00 -33.75
CA ALA A 8 -1.09 -22.47 -34.94
C ALA A 8 -2.06 -22.30 -36.13
N GLU A 9 -3.13 -23.11 -36.21
CA GLU A 9 -4.10 -23.07 -37.31
C GLU A 9 -4.95 -21.79 -37.23
N THR A 10 -5.56 -21.53 -36.08
CA THR A 10 -6.39 -20.32 -35.88
C THR A 10 -5.55 -19.09 -35.54
N GLY A 11 -4.33 -19.28 -35.06
CA GLY A 11 -3.50 -18.23 -34.48
C GLY A 11 -3.96 -17.79 -33.06
N GLY A 12 -4.86 -18.55 -32.45
CA GLY A 12 -5.50 -18.24 -31.18
C GLY A 12 -5.08 -19.16 -30.03
N LEU A 13 -5.95 -19.20 -29.03
CA LEU A 13 -5.83 -20.02 -27.83
C LEU A 13 -6.60 -21.34 -27.97
N LEU A 14 -6.08 -22.40 -27.34
CA LEU A 14 -6.76 -23.68 -27.20
C LEU A 14 -6.72 -24.10 -25.72
N LEU A 15 -7.89 -24.21 -25.10
CA LEU A 15 -8.03 -24.70 -23.73
C LEU A 15 -7.83 -26.22 -23.68
N THR A 16 -7.26 -26.68 -22.57
CA THR A 16 -7.11 -28.10 -22.28
C THR A 16 -7.83 -28.47 -21.00
N ASN A 17 -8.18 -29.76 -20.83
CA ASN A 17 -8.82 -30.24 -19.60
C ASN A 17 -7.92 -30.20 -18.36
N ASN A 18 -6.67 -29.80 -18.51
CA ASN A 18 -5.75 -29.66 -17.40
C ASN A 18 -6.06 -28.39 -16.58
N GLN A 19 -5.87 -28.48 -15.29
CA GLN A 19 -5.98 -27.31 -14.43
C GLN A 19 -4.75 -26.41 -14.59
N ALA A 20 -4.97 -25.12 -14.88
CA ALA A 20 -3.90 -24.14 -14.95
C ALA A 20 -3.17 -24.00 -13.60
N LYS A 21 -1.85 -24.18 -13.61
CA LYS A 21 -1.00 -24.06 -12.42
C LYS A 21 -0.46 -22.64 -12.23
N LEU A 22 -0.11 -21.99 -13.34
CA LEU A 22 0.41 -20.62 -13.42
C LEU A 22 -0.07 -20.03 -14.74
N SER A 23 -0.64 -18.85 -14.70
CA SER A 23 -1.01 -18.12 -15.90
C SER A 23 -0.07 -16.93 -16.12
N LYS A 24 0.17 -16.62 -17.39
CA LYS A 24 0.96 -15.46 -17.83
C LYS A 24 0.07 -14.31 -18.34
N GLU A 25 -1.22 -14.32 -18.00
CA GLU A 25 -2.22 -13.34 -18.44
C GLU A 25 -2.18 -13.08 -19.96
N PRO A 26 -2.48 -14.07 -20.81
CA PRO A 26 -2.47 -13.87 -22.25
C PRO A 26 -3.48 -12.79 -22.65
N ARG A 27 -3.11 -11.95 -23.61
CA ARG A 27 -3.96 -10.89 -24.13
C ARG A 27 -3.83 -10.76 -25.64
N PRO A 28 -4.90 -10.39 -26.35
CA PRO A 28 -4.85 -10.18 -27.78
C PRO A 28 -4.04 -8.91 -28.11
N VAL A 29 -3.38 -8.93 -29.27
CA VAL A 29 -2.57 -7.84 -29.81
C VAL A 29 -3.16 -7.42 -31.15
N TYR A 30 -3.53 -6.15 -31.24
CA TYR A 30 -4.07 -5.52 -32.44
C TYR A 30 -3.03 -4.63 -33.11
N TYR A 31 -3.27 -4.22 -34.33
CA TYR A 31 -2.33 -3.44 -35.12
C TYR A 31 -1.90 -2.12 -34.44
N ARG A 32 -2.80 -1.46 -33.71
CA ARG A 32 -2.50 -0.19 -33.04
C ARG A 32 -1.39 -0.33 -31.99
N GLU A 33 -1.37 -1.44 -31.25
CA GLU A 33 -0.26 -1.73 -30.33
C GLU A 33 1.04 -1.92 -31.08
N LEU A 34 1.00 -2.66 -32.18
CA LEU A 34 2.17 -2.90 -33.02
C LEU A 34 2.73 -1.58 -33.59
N ASP A 35 1.88 -0.67 -34.02
CA ASP A 35 2.27 0.66 -34.51
C ASP A 35 2.92 1.49 -33.40
N ILE A 36 2.31 1.56 -32.22
CA ILE A 36 2.84 2.33 -31.06
C ILE A 36 4.23 1.83 -30.68
N LEU A 37 4.47 0.53 -30.76
CA LEU A 37 5.75 -0.07 -30.43
C LEU A 37 6.75 -0.06 -31.60
N GLY A 38 6.31 0.26 -32.84
CA GLY A 38 7.18 0.37 -34.01
C GLY A 38 7.47 -0.95 -34.70
N PHE A 39 6.59 -1.94 -34.60
CA PHE A 39 6.70 -3.21 -35.36
C PHE A 39 6.48 -3.01 -36.85
N ASP A 40 5.80 -1.93 -37.28
CA ASP A 40 5.60 -1.54 -38.68
C ASP A 40 6.91 -1.29 -39.43
N GLN A 41 8.02 -1.09 -38.73
CA GLN A 41 9.36 -0.98 -39.31
C GLN A 41 9.93 -2.35 -39.74
N TYR A 42 9.38 -3.44 -39.25
CA TYR A 42 9.91 -4.78 -39.44
C TYR A 42 8.93 -5.70 -40.17
N TRP A 43 7.62 -5.58 -39.86
CA TRP A 43 6.60 -6.50 -40.35
C TRP A 43 5.47 -5.79 -41.07
N ASN A 44 4.92 -6.44 -42.08
CA ASN A 44 3.71 -6.01 -42.76
C ASN A 44 2.47 -6.62 -42.09
N TYR A 45 1.42 -5.86 -41.86
CA TYR A 45 0.16 -6.35 -41.29
C TYR A 45 -1.01 -5.42 -41.65
N PRO A 46 -2.24 -5.98 -41.73
CA PRO A 46 -3.43 -5.20 -41.99
C PRO A 46 -3.71 -4.21 -40.86
N LYS A 47 -4.12 -3.00 -41.22
CA LYS A 47 -4.43 -1.90 -40.29
C LYS A 47 -5.92 -1.86 -39.99
N ASP A 48 -6.46 -2.90 -39.35
CA ASP A 48 -7.87 -3.06 -39.03
C ASP A 48 -8.03 -3.63 -37.61
N ASP A 49 -9.06 -3.19 -36.89
CA ASP A 49 -9.40 -3.61 -35.53
C ASP A 49 -10.42 -4.77 -35.48
N CYS A 50 -10.76 -5.40 -36.62
CA CYS A 50 -11.77 -6.47 -36.67
C CYS A 50 -11.37 -7.72 -35.88
N ALA A 51 -10.08 -8.04 -35.84
CA ALA A 51 -9.53 -9.15 -35.08
C ALA A 51 -8.09 -8.87 -34.63
N PRO A 52 -7.59 -9.55 -33.59
CA PRO A 52 -6.19 -9.46 -33.20
C PRO A 52 -5.29 -10.16 -34.23
N LEU A 53 -4.05 -9.72 -34.32
CA LEU A 53 -3.03 -10.29 -35.20
C LEU A 53 -2.23 -11.39 -34.50
N MET A 54 -2.05 -11.26 -33.20
CA MET A 54 -1.30 -12.20 -32.38
C MET A 54 -1.70 -12.09 -30.89
N TRP A 55 -0.98 -12.76 -30.04
CA TRP A 55 -1.16 -12.70 -28.60
C TRP A 55 0.11 -12.21 -27.90
N ALA A 56 -0.03 -11.71 -26.68
CA ALA A 56 1.09 -11.40 -25.80
C ALA A 56 0.93 -12.05 -24.45
N GLU A 57 2.02 -12.63 -23.92
CA GLU A 57 2.19 -13.05 -22.54
C GLU A 57 3.21 -12.14 -21.86
N ALA A 58 2.79 -11.36 -20.90
CA ALA A 58 3.62 -10.31 -20.32
C ALA A 58 4.26 -9.41 -21.40
N ASN A 59 5.57 -9.55 -21.64
CA ASN A 59 6.33 -8.77 -22.61
C ASN A 59 6.63 -9.51 -23.91
N ASN A 60 6.21 -10.78 -24.03
CA ASN A 60 6.50 -11.65 -25.18
C ASN A 60 5.34 -11.65 -26.14
N TYR A 61 5.64 -11.53 -27.43
CA TYR A 61 4.68 -11.54 -28.54
C TYR A 61 4.70 -12.91 -29.20
N ILE A 62 3.52 -13.51 -29.33
CA ILE A 62 3.34 -14.88 -29.78
C ILE A 62 2.43 -14.87 -31.01
N TYR A 63 3.00 -15.23 -32.13
CA TYR A 63 2.32 -15.38 -33.41
C TYR A 63 2.17 -16.83 -33.76
N ARG A 64 0.94 -17.33 -33.93
CA ARG A 64 0.63 -18.73 -34.29
C ARG A 64 1.43 -19.78 -33.51
N GLY A 65 1.54 -19.53 -32.17
CA GLY A 65 2.22 -20.46 -31.26
C GLY A 65 3.73 -20.28 -31.13
N LYS A 66 4.34 -19.38 -31.89
CA LYS A 66 5.77 -19.08 -31.82
C LYS A 66 6.02 -17.71 -31.16
N MET A 67 7.00 -17.64 -30.32
CA MET A 67 7.45 -16.36 -29.74
C MET A 67 8.30 -15.61 -30.77
N VAL A 68 7.74 -14.55 -31.35
CA VAL A 68 8.37 -13.80 -32.46
C VAL A 68 9.11 -12.56 -32.01
N ALA A 69 8.73 -11.98 -30.87
CA ALA A 69 9.39 -10.79 -30.33
C ALA A 69 9.20 -10.65 -28.82
N SER A 70 9.98 -9.78 -28.22
CA SER A 70 9.81 -9.32 -26.83
C SER A 70 10.04 -7.82 -26.75
N ALA A 71 9.27 -7.11 -25.90
CA ALA A 71 9.46 -5.69 -25.62
C ALA A 71 10.02 -5.50 -24.19
N LYS A 72 11.16 -4.82 -24.07
CA LYS A 72 11.88 -4.65 -22.80
C LYS A 72 11.98 -3.17 -22.39
N GLY A 73 11.93 -2.94 -21.08
CA GLY A 73 12.04 -1.59 -20.54
C GLY A 73 10.86 -0.68 -20.93
N GLY A 74 11.17 0.58 -21.14
CA GLY A 74 10.21 1.66 -21.38
C GLY A 74 9.97 2.48 -20.11
N SER A 75 9.48 3.72 -20.29
CA SER A 75 9.10 4.62 -19.21
C SER A 75 7.93 5.49 -19.70
N LEU A 76 7.53 6.50 -18.96
CA LEU A 76 6.45 7.38 -19.41
C LEU A 76 6.71 7.99 -20.79
N TYR A 77 7.96 8.38 -21.08
CA TYR A 77 8.38 9.05 -22.34
C TYR A 77 9.21 8.16 -23.26
N THR A 78 9.78 7.08 -22.75
CA THR A 78 10.70 6.24 -23.51
C THR A 78 10.01 4.97 -24.01
N ARG A 79 10.03 4.77 -25.33
CA ARG A 79 9.48 3.55 -25.94
C ARG A 79 10.25 2.31 -25.47
N PRO A 80 9.57 1.20 -25.17
CA PRO A 80 10.21 -0.08 -24.94
C PRO A 80 11.08 -0.51 -26.12
N GLU A 81 12.21 -1.14 -25.83
CA GLU A 81 13.09 -1.73 -26.83
C GLU A 81 12.48 -3.03 -27.36
N LEU A 82 12.38 -3.17 -28.68
CA LEU A 82 11.93 -4.38 -29.34
C LEU A 82 13.11 -5.32 -29.59
N VAL A 83 12.96 -6.54 -29.14
CA VAL A 83 13.89 -7.64 -29.45
C VAL A 83 13.16 -8.62 -30.36
N LEU A 84 13.51 -8.64 -31.64
CA LEU A 84 12.99 -9.60 -32.60
C LEU A 84 13.67 -10.95 -32.37
N ILE A 85 12.90 -12.06 -32.44
CA ILE A 85 13.36 -13.40 -32.10
C ILE A 85 13.28 -14.32 -33.35
N GLU A 86 12.12 -14.30 -34.01
CA GLU A 86 11.86 -15.10 -35.20
C GLU A 86 10.98 -14.34 -36.19
N GLU A 87 11.18 -14.49 -37.48
CA GLU A 87 10.29 -13.95 -38.50
C GLU A 87 8.93 -14.66 -38.43
N PRO A 88 7.81 -13.88 -38.30
CA PRO A 88 6.49 -14.47 -38.10
C PRO A 88 5.95 -15.16 -39.37
N GLU A 89 6.22 -14.63 -40.54
CA GLU A 89 5.77 -15.18 -41.84
C GLU A 89 6.95 -15.30 -42.81
N PRO A 90 6.98 -16.31 -43.68
CA PRO A 90 8.01 -16.43 -44.70
C PRO A 90 7.93 -15.30 -45.73
N ASP A 91 9.06 -14.99 -46.35
CA ASP A 91 9.18 -14.03 -47.45
C ASP A 91 8.59 -12.64 -47.14
N ALA A 92 8.62 -12.20 -45.85
CA ALA A 92 8.05 -10.95 -45.37
C ALA A 92 6.55 -10.78 -45.73
N ALA A 93 5.82 -11.90 -45.83
CA ALA A 93 4.38 -11.86 -46.08
C ALA A 93 3.64 -11.13 -44.92
N PRO A 94 2.50 -10.48 -45.19
CA PRO A 94 1.73 -9.82 -44.16
C PRO A 94 1.22 -10.78 -43.07
N LEU A 95 1.23 -10.32 -41.82
CA LEU A 95 0.62 -11.07 -40.72
C LEU A 95 -0.88 -11.29 -40.98
N ARG A 96 -1.35 -12.46 -40.55
CA ARG A 96 -2.75 -12.85 -40.70
C ARG A 96 -3.50 -12.63 -39.36
N PHE A 97 -4.75 -12.26 -39.45
CA PHE A 97 -5.62 -12.21 -38.30
C PHE A 97 -5.79 -13.58 -37.61
N VAL A 98 -6.06 -13.52 -36.34
CA VAL A 98 -6.58 -14.66 -35.58
C VAL A 98 -7.98 -14.98 -36.09
N ASP A 99 -8.26 -16.24 -36.40
CA ASP A 99 -9.60 -16.71 -36.73
C ASP A 99 -10.41 -16.90 -35.44
N ILE A 100 -11.07 -15.80 -35.02
CA ILE A 100 -11.85 -15.75 -33.78
C ILE A 100 -12.96 -16.80 -33.78
N ASP A 101 -13.70 -16.94 -34.91
CA ASP A 101 -14.84 -17.85 -34.96
C ASP A 101 -14.38 -19.32 -34.87
N ALA A 102 -13.29 -19.68 -35.50
CA ALA A 102 -12.73 -21.03 -35.41
C ALA A 102 -12.14 -21.27 -34.01
N MET A 103 -11.45 -20.29 -33.44
CA MET A 103 -10.92 -20.36 -32.06
C MET A 103 -12.05 -20.60 -31.06
N CYS A 104 -13.14 -19.82 -31.13
CA CYS A 104 -14.29 -19.98 -30.23
C CYS A 104 -14.94 -21.37 -30.40
N ARG A 105 -15.16 -21.82 -31.64
CA ARG A 105 -15.71 -23.18 -31.88
C ARG A 105 -14.86 -24.28 -31.25
N LYS A 106 -13.53 -24.20 -31.35
CA LYS A 106 -12.63 -25.22 -30.77
C LYS A 106 -12.68 -25.24 -29.23
N ASN A 107 -13.03 -24.14 -28.61
CA ASN A 107 -13.06 -23.98 -27.12
C ASN A 107 -14.48 -24.09 -26.52
N HIS A 108 -15.52 -24.15 -27.37
CA HIS A 108 -16.91 -23.99 -26.96
C HIS A 108 -17.33 -24.91 -25.81
N GLU A 109 -17.02 -26.22 -25.89
CA GLU A 109 -17.46 -27.20 -24.90
C GLU A 109 -16.91 -26.90 -23.49
N LEU A 110 -15.63 -26.55 -23.40
CA LEU A 110 -15.00 -26.22 -22.12
C LEU A 110 -15.51 -24.86 -21.58
N MET A 111 -15.67 -23.88 -22.47
CA MET A 111 -16.18 -22.56 -22.10
C MET A 111 -17.64 -22.64 -21.64
N GLU A 112 -18.50 -23.38 -22.34
CA GLU A 112 -19.90 -23.57 -21.93
C GLU A 112 -20.01 -24.24 -20.55
N THR A 113 -19.20 -25.26 -20.28
CA THR A 113 -19.13 -25.91 -18.97
C THR A 113 -18.70 -24.92 -17.88
N LEU A 114 -17.66 -24.14 -18.11
CA LEU A 114 -17.15 -23.14 -17.18
C LEU A 114 -18.21 -22.05 -16.87
N VAL A 115 -18.88 -21.56 -17.91
CA VAL A 115 -19.91 -20.52 -17.79
C VAL A 115 -21.10 -21.04 -16.99
N GLN A 116 -21.60 -22.25 -17.29
CA GLN A 116 -22.74 -22.86 -16.58
C GLN A 116 -22.42 -23.04 -15.09
N GLU A 117 -21.24 -23.55 -14.76
CA GLU A 117 -20.77 -23.67 -13.38
C GLU A 117 -20.70 -22.30 -12.67
N THR A 118 -20.18 -21.30 -13.36
CA THR A 118 -20.00 -19.96 -12.81
C THR A 118 -21.35 -19.29 -12.57
N VAL A 119 -22.28 -19.36 -13.51
CA VAL A 119 -23.67 -18.88 -13.39
C VAL A 119 -24.36 -19.55 -12.21
N LYS A 120 -24.24 -20.88 -12.09
CA LYS A 120 -24.81 -21.64 -10.96
C LYS A 120 -24.23 -21.19 -9.60
N LYS A 121 -22.91 -20.99 -9.52
CA LYS A 121 -22.26 -20.50 -8.30
C LYS A 121 -22.72 -19.08 -7.94
N ALA A 122 -22.80 -18.17 -8.93
CA ALA A 122 -23.31 -16.81 -8.73
C ALA A 122 -24.76 -16.79 -8.24
N TYR A 123 -25.64 -17.59 -8.86
CA TYR A 123 -27.03 -17.75 -8.41
C TYR A 123 -27.12 -18.29 -6.98
N ASN A 124 -26.32 -19.30 -6.62
CA ASN A 124 -26.32 -19.84 -5.27
C ASN A 124 -25.86 -18.82 -4.23
N ALA A 125 -24.85 -18.01 -4.56
CA ALA A 125 -24.41 -16.91 -3.70
C ALA A 125 -25.55 -15.88 -3.54
N TYR A 126 -26.16 -15.44 -4.63
CA TYR A 126 -27.32 -14.55 -4.60
C TYR A 126 -28.44 -15.10 -3.71
N ARG A 127 -28.88 -16.35 -3.90
CA ARG A 127 -29.93 -17.00 -3.08
C ARG A 127 -29.60 -17.00 -1.59
N ARG A 128 -28.33 -17.22 -1.24
CA ARG A 128 -27.87 -17.30 0.16
C ARG A 128 -27.92 -15.95 0.85
N TYR A 129 -27.65 -14.86 0.12
CA TYR A 129 -27.45 -13.54 0.72
C TYR A 129 -28.58 -12.54 0.42
N ARG A 130 -29.43 -12.73 -0.60
CA ARG A 130 -30.44 -11.77 -1.02
C ARG A 130 -31.36 -11.25 0.10
N ASN A 131 -31.70 -12.10 1.07
CA ASN A 131 -32.56 -11.73 2.20
C ASN A 131 -31.76 -11.05 3.36
N LYS A 132 -30.45 -10.88 3.22
CA LYS A 132 -29.56 -10.27 4.22
C LYS A 132 -29.07 -8.89 3.79
N VAL A 133 -29.42 -8.47 2.59
CA VAL A 133 -28.98 -7.23 1.98
C VAL A 133 -30.14 -6.38 1.53
N ASP A 134 -29.92 -5.08 1.46
CA ASP A 134 -30.91 -4.10 1.01
C ASP A 134 -30.88 -3.93 -0.51
N ILE A 135 -29.71 -4.18 -1.12
CA ILE A 135 -29.50 -4.06 -2.56
C ILE A 135 -28.44 -5.06 -3.05
N VAL A 136 -28.63 -5.51 -4.28
CA VAL A 136 -27.64 -6.30 -5.03
C VAL A 136 -27.17 -5.47 -6.21
N HIS A 137 -25.87 -5.42 -6.44
CA HIS A 137 -25.35 -4.68 -7.57
C HIS A 137 -24.11 -5.32 -8.21
N VAL A 138 -23.85 -4.99 -9.47
CA VAL A 138 -22.62 -5.27 -10.17
C VAL A 138 -21.74 -4.02 -10.14
N SER A 139 -20.52 -4.14 -9.59
CA SER A 139 -19.51 -3.08 -9.68
C SER A 139 -18.90 -3.10 -11.08
N PHE A 140 -19.29 -2.13 -11.91
CA PHE A 140 -18.89 -2.05 -13.31
C PHE A 140 -17.80 -1.00 -13.51
N SER A 141 -16.79 -1.33 -14.31
CA SER A 141 -15.66 -0.43 -14.60
C SER A 141 -15.41 -0.24 -16.10
N GLY A 142 -16.21 -0.86 -16.98
CA GLY A 142 -15.96 -0.86 -18.42
C GLY A 142 -14.72 -1.68 -18.85
N GLY A 143 -14.04 -2.34 -17.92
CA GLY A 143 -12.95 -3.25 -18.21
C GLY A 143 -13.43 -4.69 -18.49
N LYS A 144 -12.62 -5.51 -19.20
CA LYS A 144 -12.95 -6.87 -19.65
C LYS A 144 -13.55 -7.76 -18.55
N ASP A 145 -12.97 -7.71 -17.35
CA ASP A 145 -13.38 -8.56 -16.23
C ASP A 145 -14.76 -8.13 -15.68
N SER A 146 -15.06 -6.84 -15.67
CA SER A 146 -16.37 -6.32 -15.23
C SER A 146 -17.47 -6.58 -16.28
N VAL A 147 -17.13 -6.57 -17.56
CA VAL A 147 -18.05 -6.91 -18.66
C VAL A 147 -18.46 -8.40 -18.57
N VAL A 148 -17.51 -9.30 -18.39
CA VAL A 148 -17.77 -10.73 -18.19
C VAL A 148 -18.57 -10.97 -16.89
N THR A 149 -18.25 -10.26 -15.82
CA THR A 149 -19.00 -10.35 -14.56
C THR A 149 -20.45 -9.92 -14.73
N LEU A 150 -20.70 -8.83 -15.45
CA LEU A 150 -22.06 -8.39 -15.76
C LEU A 150 -22.84 -9.44 -16.55
N ASP A 151 -22.21 -10.03 -17.59
CA ASP A 151 -22.83 -11.07 -18.41
C ASP A 151 -23.19 -12.32 -17.59
N VAL A 152 -22.27 -12.79 -16.74
CA VAL A 152 -22.52 -13.92 -15.84
C VAL A 152 -23.65 -13.63 -14.85
N VAL A 153 -23.68 -12.45 -14.26
CA VAL A 153 -24.70 -12.06 -13.29
C VAL A 153 -26.06 -11.90 -13.97
N ALA A 154 -26.13 -11.29 -15.16
CA ALA A 154 -27.35 -11.15 -15.94
C ALA A 154 -27.96 -12.50 -16.36
N ARG A 155 -27.11 -13.52 -16.60
CA ARG A 155 -27.57 -14.91 -16.81
C ARG A 155 -28.02 -15.60 -15.51
N ALA A 156 -27.45 -15.22 -14.37
CA ALA A 156 -27.69 -15.88 -13.10
C ALA A 156 -28.90 -15.34 -12.35
N ILE A 157 -29.19 -14.05 -12.45
CA ILE A 157 -30.13 -13.31 -11.60
C ILE A 157 -31.12 -12.57 -12.48
N PRO A 158 -32.43 -12.56 -12.15
CA PRO A 158 -33.41 -11.73 -12.86
C PRO A 158 -32.95 -10.25 -12.85
N HIS A 159 -33.04 -9.59 -13.99
CA HIS A 159 -32.52 -8.23 -14.20
C HIS A 159 -33.14 -7.20 -13.24
N SER A 160 -34.40 -7.38 -12.85
CA SER A 160 -35.07 -6.53 -11.86
C SER A 160 -34.55 -6.68 -10.42
N ASN A 161 -33.65 -7.62 -10.16
CA ASN A 161 -33.19 -7.94 -8.80
C ASN A 161 -31.78 -7.43 -8.50
N PHE A 162 -31.17 -6.73 -9.42
CA PHE A 162 -29.88 -6.08 -9.22
C PHE A 162 -29.76 -4.81 -10.06
N VAL A 163 -28.82 -3.96 -9.69
CA VAL A 163 -28.47 -2.75 -10.44
C VAL A 163 -26.99 -2.78 -10.85
N VAL A 164 -26.61 -1.97 -11.80
CA VAL A 164 -25.20 -1.79 -12.20
C VAL A 164 -24.70 -0.44 -11.73
N ILE A 165 -23.56 -0.40 -11.05
CA ILE A 165 -22.93 0.83 -10.58
C ILE A 165 -21.60 1.03 -11.31
N PHE A 166 -21.54 2.05 -12.19
CA PHE A 166 -20.29 2.52 -12.75
C PHE A 166 -19.66 3.56 -11.83
N GLY A 167 -18.43 3.30 -11.37
CA GLY A 167 -17.66 4.24 -10.57
C GLY A 167 -16.81 5.14 -11.46
N ASP A 168 -17.31 6.32 -11.80
CA ASP A 168 -16.58 7.32 -12.58
C ASP A 168 -15.59 8.07 -11.68
N THR A 169 -14.30 7.74 -11.81
CA THR A 169 -13.24 8.40 -11.03
C THR A 169 -12.81 9.74 -11.64
N GLY A 170 -13.25 10.07 -12.85
CA GLY A 170 -12.75 11.20 -13.63
C GLY A 170 -11.34 10.97 -14.21
N MET A 171 -10.78 9.77 -14.01
CA MET A 171 -9.45 9.37 -14.50
C MET A 171 -9.51 8.18 -15.46
N GLU A 172 -10.70 7.77 -15.89
CA GLU A 172 -10.85 6.65 -16.80
C GLU A 172 -10.32 6.99 -18.19
N PHE A 173 -9.98 5.96 -18.96
CA PHE A 173 -9.61 6.16 -20.37
C PHE A 173 -10.81 6.69 -21.17
N PRO A 174 -10.61 7.54 -22.20
CA PRO A 174 -11.68 7.95 -23.08
C PRO A 174 -12.49 6.77 -23.63
N ASP A 175 -11.81 5.71 -24.08
CA ASP A 175 -12.47 4.48 -24.58
C ASP A 175 -13.30 3.76 -23.49
N THR A 176 -13.01 3.98 -22.21
CA THR A 176 -13.81 3.40 -21.13
C THR A 176 -15.20 4.03 -21.05
N TYR A 177 -15.29 5.36 -21.22
CA TYR A 177 -16.58 6.04 -21.26
C TYR A 177 -17.43 5.57 -22.45
N ASP A 178 -16.80 5.39 -23.62
CA ASP A 178 -17.48 4.83 -24.80
C ASP A 178 -17.97 3.38 -24.54
N ALA A 179 -17.09 2.52 -24.00
CA ALA A 179 -17.45 1.15 -23.69
C ALA A 179 -18.59 1.06 -22.65
N VAL A 180 -18.61 1.94 -21.64
CA VAL A 180 -19.70 2.02 -20.65
C VAL A 180 -20.99 2.46 -21.33
N ALA A 181 -20.97 3.52 -22.15
CA ALA A 181 -22.15 4.01 -22.86
C ALA A 181 -22.74 2.93 -23.78
N ARG A 182 -21.89 2.28 -24.59
CA ARG A 182 -22.31 1.17 -25.47
C ARG A 182 -22.88 0.00 -24.69
N THR A 183 -22.38 -0.31 -23.49
CA THR A 183 -22.91 -1.38 -22.63
C THR A 183 -24.28 -0.99 -22.07
N MET A 184 -24.47 0.27 -21.68
CA MET A 184 -25.77 0.77 -21.20
C MET A 184 -26.85 0.75 -22.30
N ASP A 185 -26.45 1.02 -23.55
CA ASP A 185 -27.34 1.04 -24.72
C ASP A 185 -27.57 -0.35 -25.33
N ASP A 186 -26.86 -1.39 -24.85
CA ASP A 186 -26.99 -2.73 -25.37
C ASP A 186 -28.38 -3.31 -25.00
N ARG A 187 -29.10 -3.79 -26.02
CA ARG A 187 -30.43 -4.41 -25.85
C ARG A 187 -30.44 -5.57 -24.82
N LYS A 188 -29.31 -6.24 -24.65
CA LYS A 188 -29.13 -7.34 -23.70
C LYS A 188 -29.33 -6.89 -22.25
N TYR A 189 -29.05 -5.62 -21.94
CA TYR A 189 -29.06 -5.06 -20.60
C TYR A 189 -30.05 -3.89 -20.45
N SER A 190 -30.88 -3.61 -21.45
CA SER A 190 -31.75 -2.44 -21.51
C SER A 190 -32.83 -2.37 -20.42
N ASP A 191 -33.11 -3.48 -19.74
CA ASP A 191 -34.05 -3.60 -18.62
C ASP A 191 -33.34 -3.63 -17.25
N ILE A 192 -32.03 -3.36 -17.21
CA ILE A 192 -31.25 -3.25 -15.97
C ILE A 192 -31.01 -1.76 -15.67
N ASP A 193 -31.20 -1.39 -14.40
CA ASP A 193 -30.89 -0.02 -13.96
C ASP A 193 -29.38 0.17 -13.84
N PHE A 194 -28.85 1.13 -14.62
CA PHE A 194 -27.46 1.58 -14.57
C PHE A 194 -27.37 2.93 -13.87
N TYR A 195 -26.44 3.03 -12.92
CA TYR A 195 -26.15 4.25 -12.20
C TYR A 195 -24.67 4.61 -12.28
N THR A 196 -24.40 5.90 -12.44
CA THR A 196 -23.02 6.43 -12.37
C THR A 196 -22.79 7.05 -10.99
N ALA A 197 -21.74 6.59 -10.32
CA ALA A 197 -21.28 7.14 -9.05
C ALA A 197 -20.01 7.95 -9.28
N LYS A 198 -20.07 9.26 -9.03
CA LYS A 198 -19.01 10.23 -9.30
C LYS A 198 -18.82 11.19 -8.13
N SER A 199 -17.58 11.56 -7.83
CA SER A 199 -17.28 12.65 -6.90
C SER A 199 -17.77 13.99 -7.45
N PRO A 200 -18.38 14.86 -6.63
CA PRO A 200 -18.86 16.16 -7.08
C PRO A 200 -17.72 17.12 -7.45
N VAL A 201 -16.49 16.88 -6.95
CA VAL A 201 -15.33 17.74 -7.21
C VAL A 201 -14.49 17.16 -8.34
N PRO A 202 -14.09 17.99 -9.34
CA PRO A 202 -13.24 17.56 -10.45
C PRO A 202 -11.91 16.97 -9.97
N VAL A 203 -11.47 15.90 -10.64
CA VAL A 203 -10.29 15.14 -10.22
C VAL A 203 -8.99 15.96 -10.26
N ILE A 204 -8.81 16.82 -11.25
CA ILE A 204 -7.61 17.69 -11.35
C ILE A 204 -7.54 18.63 -10.14
N GLN A 205 -8.64 19.28 -9.78
CA GLN A 205 -8.71 20.11 -8.59
C GLN A 205 -8.38 19.33 -7.30
N MET A 206 -8.79 18.08 -7.23
CA MET A 206 -8.44 17.20 -6.10
C MET A 206 -6.95 16.85 -6.11
N TRP A 207 -6.34 16.61 -7.28
CA TRP A 207 -4.91 16.38 -7.38
C TRP A 207 -4.09 17.60 -6.96
N GLU A 208 -4.50 18.80 -7.34
CA GLU A 208 -3.90 20.05 -6.89
C GLU A 208 -4.04 20.24 -5.37
N THR A 209 -5.20 19.87 -4.82
CA THR A 209 -5.50 20.09 -3.40
C THR A 209 -4.80 19.05 -2.49
N PHE A 210 -4.87 17.76 -2.83
CA PHE A 210 -4.27 16.68 -2.05
C PHE A 210 -2.78 16.45 -2.40
N GLY A 211 -2.33 17.00 -3.49
CA GLY A 211 -1.12 16.57 -4.18
C GLY A 211 -1.31 15.23 -4.90
N PRO A 212 -0.43 14.91 -5.88
CA PRO A 212 -0.49 13.66 -6.64
C PRO A 212 -0.59 12.43 -5.71
N PRO A 213 -1.48 11.47 -5.99
CA PRO A 213 -1.55 10.24 -5.21
C PRO A 213 -0.27 9.43 -5.36
N SER A 214 0.04 8.60 -4.38
CA SER A 214 1.25 7.78 -4.40
C SER A 214 0.93 6.32 -4.04
N LYS A 215 1.93 5.45 -4.04
CA LYS A 215 1.78 4.06 -3.62
C LYS A 215 1.26 3.95 -2.17
N THR A 216 1.61 4.90 -1.31
CA THR A 216 1.24 4.95 0.11
C THR A 216 0.05 5.86 0.38
N ILE A 217 -0.10 6.98 -0.34
CA ILE A 217 -1.17 7.95 -0.15
C ILE A 217 -2.18 7.83 -1.30
N ARG A 218 -3.09 6.86 -1.17
CA ARG A 218 -4.07 6.49 -2.19
C ARG A 218 -5.45 7.16 -1.98
N TRP A 219 -5.46 8.42 -1.59
CA TRP A 219 -6.69 9.18 -1.35
C TRP A 219 -7.67 9.12 -2.54
N CYS A 220 -7.15 9.04 -3.76
CA CYS A 220 -7.98 8.99 -4.97
C CYS A 220 -8.92 7.77 -5.00
N CYS A 221 -8.50 6.62 -4.48
CA CYS A 221 -9.34 5.42 -4.42
C CYS A 221 -10.54 5.61 -3.47
N SER A 222 -10.34 6.29 -2.33
CA SER A 222 -11.42 6.61 -1.41
C SER A 222 -12.35 7.67 -1.99
N VAL A 223 -11.79 8.83 -2.35
CA VAL A 223 -12.57 10.03 -2.73
C VAL A 223 -13.30 9.87 -4.05
N HIS A 224 -12.69 9.22 -5.05
CA HIS A 224 -13.26 9.11 -6.40
C HIS A 224 -13.88 7.75 -6.72
N LYS A 225 -13.68 6.73 -5.89
CA LYS A 225 -14.18 5.40 -6.19
C LYS A 225 -15.13 4.85 -5.12
N THR A 226 -14.64 4.62 -3.89
CA THR A 226 -15.44 3.92 -2.88
C THR A 226 -16.51 4.80 -2.26
N THR A 227 -16.18 6.04 -1.90
CA THR A 227 -17.11 7.01 -1.31
C THR A 227 -18.29 7.33 -2.23
N PRO A 228 -18.11 7.73 -3.51
CA PRO A 228 -19.23 8.00 -4.39
C PRO A 228 -20.15 6.80 -4.61
N GLN A 229 -19.57 5.57 -4.72
CA GLN A 229 -20.38 4.37 -4.89
C GLN A 229 -21.27 4.11 -3.68
N LEU A 230 -20.73 4.21 -2.45
CA LEU A 230 -21.52 4.00 -1.25
C LEU A 230 -22.61 5.06 -1.08
N LEU A 231 -22.30 6.33 -1.34
CA LEU A 231 -23.28 7.42 -1.28
C LEU A 231 -24.40 7.23 -2.32
N LYS A 232 -24.05 6.80 -3.55
CA LYS A 232 -25.04 6.49 -4.60
C LYS A 232 -25.94 5.32 -4.21
N LEU A 233 -25.41 4.27 -3.63
CA LEU A 233 -26.21 3.13 -3.14
C LEU A 233 -27.16 3.52 -1.99
N ARG A 234 -26.72 4.42 -1.10
CA ARG A 234 -27.59 4.99 -0.06
C ARG A 234 -28.71 5.86 -0.65
N GLU A 235 -28.40 6.64 -1.67
CA GLU A 235 -29.39 7.42 -2.42
C GLU A 235 -30.45 6.51 -3.04
N ILE A 236 -30.04 5.45 -3.73
CA ILE A 236 -30.95 4.48 -4.38
C ILE A 236 -31.85 3.77 -3.35
N THR A 237 -31.30 3.39 -2.22
CA THR A 237 -32.01 2.59 -1.21
C THR A 237 -32.76 3.43 -0.16
N GLY A 238 -32.40 4.72 -0.02
CA GLY A 238 -32.86 5.57 1.08
C GLY A 238 -32.32 5.17 2.46
N LYS A 239 -31.31 4.29 2.54
CA LYS A 239 -30.78 3.72 3.80
C LYS A 239 -29.34 4.17 4.03
N ASN A 240 -29.04 4.65 5.23
CA ASN A 240 -27.69 5.03 5.62
C ASN A 240 -26.88 3.84 6.18
N ASP A 241 -27.48 2.96 6.98
CA ASP A 241 -26.87 1.71 7.44
C ASP A 241 -27.15 0.60 6.42
N LEU A 242 -26.54 0.76 5.25
CA LEU A 242 -26.77 -0.07 4.08
C LEU A 242 -26.05 -1.43 4.19
N ARG A 243 -26.78 -2.48 3.85
CA ARG A 243 -26.21 -3.81 3.56
C ARG A 243 -26.33 -4.09 2.08
N GLU A 244 -25.22 -4.45 1.45
CA GLU A 244 -25.18 -4.68 0.01
C GLU A 244 -24.53 -6.00 -0.36
N MET A 245 -24.90 -6.55 -1.50
CA MET A 245 -24.16 -7.60 -2.18
C MET A 245 -23.59 -7.04 -3.47
N SER A 246 -22.27 -7.00 -3.57
CA SER A 246 -21.54 -6.49 -4.71
C SER A 246 -20.92 -7.64 -5.51
N PHE A 247 -21.28 -7.79 -6.77
CA PHE A 247 -20.57 -8.66 -7.70
C PHE A 247 -19.42 -7.90 -8.34
N VAL A 248 -18.18 -8.44 -8.21
CA VAL A 248 -16.96 -7.74 -8.60
C VAL A 248 -16.12 -8.62 -9.53
N GLY A 249 -15.66 -8.05 -10.63
CA GLY A 249 -14.80 -8.72 -11.60
C GLY A 249 -13.35 -8.79 -11.12
N VAL A 250 -13.07 -9.65 -10.16
CA VAL A 250 -11.73 -9.91 -9.61
C VAL A 250 -11.31 -11.32 -9.98
N ARG A 251 -10.05 -11.48 -10.42
CA ARG A 251 -9.45 -12.77 -10.73
C ARG A 251 -8.22 -13.05 -9.88
N ALA A 252 -8.07 -14.28 -9.42
CA ALA A 252 -6.92 -14.75 -8.64
C ALA A 252 -5.59 -14.59 -9.41
N GLU A 253 -5.64 -14.77 -10.74
CA GLU A 253 -4.51 -14.64 -11.64
C GLU A 253 -3.85 -13.25 -11.65
N GLU A 254 -4.59 -12.19 -11.37
CA GLU A 254 -4.10 -10.81 -11.52
C GLU A 254 -2.99 -10.42 -10.54
N SER A 255 -2.88 -11.08 -9.40
CA SER A 255 -1.79 -10.88 -8.43
C SER A 255 -1.80 -11.94 -7.34
N VAL A 256 -0.64 -12.18 -6.73
CA VAL A 256 -0.49 -13.08 -5.56
C VAL A 256 -1.48 -12.71 -4.44
N ARG A 257 -1.73 -11.43 -4.23
CA ARG A 257 -2.70 -10.95 -3.24
C ARG A 257 -4.13 -11.38 -3.57
N ARG A 258 -4.53 -11.34 -4.85
CA ARG A 258 -5.89 -11.72 -5.28
C ARG A 258 -6.10 -13.22 -5.31
N SER A 259 -5.04 -14.02 -5.38
CA SER A 259 -5.13 -15.48 -5.27
C SER A 259 -5.65 -15.95 -3.91
N ASP A 260 -5.49 -15.12 -2.87
CA ASP A 260 -5.95 -15.41 -1.50
C ASP A 260 -7.39 -14.92 -1.23
N TYR A 261 -8.10 -14.40 -2.25
CA TYR A 261 -9.46 -13.90 -2.05
C TYR A 261 -10.47 -15.04 -1.96
N ASP A 262 -11.44 -14.88 -1.07
CA ASP A 262 -12.60 -15.75 -1.01
C ASP A 262 -13.59 -15.47 -2.15
N TYR A 263 -14.34 -16.50 -2.54
CA TYR A 263 -15.44 -16.34 -3.50
C TYR A 263 -16.50 -15.35 -3.02
N VAL A 264 -16.84 -15.39 -1.72
CA VAL A 264 -17.68 -14.38 -1.05
C VAL A 264 -17.01 -13.96 0.23
N SER A 265 -16.83 -12.66 0.42
CA SER A 265 -16.24 -12.06 1.63
C SER A 265 -17.17 -10.99 2.22
N LEU A 266 -17.10 -10.78 3.54
CA LEU A 266 -17.88 -9.78 4.26
C LEU A 266 -16.99 -8.65 4.77
N GLY A 267 -17.46 -7.41 4.66
CA GLY A 267 -16.88 -6.24 5.31
C GLY A 267 -15.58 -5.73 4.70
N LYS A 268 -15.27 -6.09 3.47
CA LYS A 268 -13.99 -5.77 2.85
C LYS A 268 -13.83 -4.31 2.39
N LYS A 269 -14.89 -3.64 1.91
CA LYS A 269 -14.85 -2.20 1.58
C LYS A 269 -15.54 -1.37 2.65
N HIS A 270 -16.67 -1.84 3.14
CA HIS A 270 -17.35 -1.29 4.29
C HIS A 270 -18.09 -2.39 5.05
N LYS A 271 -18.46 -2.11 6.31
CA LYS A 271 -18.97 -3.13 7.26
C LYS A 271 -20.19 -3.92 6.80
N GLY A 272 -21.03 -3.35 5.95
CA GLY A 272 -22.27 -3.98 5.45
C GLY A 272 -22.14 -4.70 4.11
N GLN A 273 -20.95 -4.75 3.48
CA GLN A 273 -20.78 -5.28 2.13
C GLN A 273 -20.47 -6.76 2.10
N TYR A 274 -21.23 -7.54 1.33
CA TYR A 274 -20.87 -8.86 0.85
C TYR A 274 -20.28 -8.73 -0.56
N SER A 275 -18.97 -8.98 -0.72
CA SER A 275 -18.31 -9.00 -2.03
C SER A 275 -18.29 -10.41 -2.59
N CYS A 276 -18.90 -10.62 -3.76
CA CYS A 276 -18.88 -11.86 -4.51
C CYS A 276 -18.02 -11.71 -5.76
N ASN A 277 -17.10 -12.65 -5.98
CA ASN A 277 -16.16 -12.65 -7.10
C ASN A 277 -16.47 -13.82 -8.05
N PRO A 278 -17.46 -13.71 -8.97
CA PRO A 278 -17.93 -14.83 -9.78
C PRO A 278 -16.84 -15.47 -10.61
N ILE A 279 -15.99 -14.64 -11.21
CA ILE A 279 -14.91 -15.06 -12.11
C ILE A 279 -13.55 -15.18 -11.42
N LEU A 280 -13.52 -15.32 -10.07
CA LEU A 280 -12.26 -15.36 -9.29
C LEU A 280 -11.24 -16.35 -9.85
N ASN A 281 -11.72 -17.53 -10.26
CA ASN A 281 -10.88 -18.60 -10.76
C ASN A 281 -10.77 -18.64 -12.30
N TRP A 282 -11.21 -17.60 -13.01
CA TRP A 282 -11.04 -17.52 -14.45
C TRP A 282 -9.66 -17.00 -14.83
N THR A 283 -9.09 -17.56 -15.89
CA THR A 283 -7.87 -17.05 -16.53
C THR A 283 -8.18 -15.90 -17.48
N SER A 284 -7.16 -15.16 -17.87
CA SER A 284 -7.29 -14.12 -18.91
C SER A 284 -7.71 -14.73 -20.26
N ALA A 285 -7.25 -15.93 -20.56
CA ALA A 285 -7.65 -16.68 -21.77
C ALA A 285 -9.17 -16.92 -21.78
N GLU A 286 -9.72 -17.44 -20.69
CA GLU A 286 -11.16 -17.72 -20.54
C GLU A 286 -12.00 -16.45 -20.63
N VAL A 287 -11.51 -15.33 -20.06
CA VAL A 287 -12.19 -14.02 -20.15
C VAL A 287 -12.27 -13.55 -21.60
N TYR A 288 -11.17 -13.58 -22.36
CA TYR A 288 -11.18 -13.13 -23.76
C TYR A 288 -12.00 -14.09 -24.65
N LEU A 289 -11.90 -15.40 -24.46
CA LEU A 289 -12.73 -16.36 -25.19
C LEU A 289 -14.22 -16.10 -24.96
N HIS A 290 -14.63 -15.84 -23.70
CA HIS A 290 -16.04 -15.52 -23.39
C HIS A 290 -16.51 -14.21 -24.05
N ILE A 291 -15.65 -13.18 -24.07
CA ILE A 291 -15.94 -11.91 -24.73
C ILE A 291 -16.18 -12.12 -26.22
N TYR A 292 -15.30 -12.83 -26.90
CA TYR A 292 -15.39 -13.08 -28.33
C TYR A 292 -16.58 -13.98 -28.69
N GLU A 293 -16.76 -15.08 -28.00
CA GLU A 293 -17.84 -16.03 -28.25
C GLU A 293 -19.24 -15.39 -28.08
N ASN A 294 -19.39 -14.54 -27.05
CA ASN A 294 -20.67 -13.89 -26.76
C ASN A 294 -20.78 -12.48 -27.38
N ARG A 295 -19.79 -12.04 -28.16
CA ARG A 295 -19.72 -10.73 -28.81
C ARG A 295 -19.95 -9.59 -27.82
N LEU A 296 -19.37 -9.72 -26.62
CA LEU A 296 -19.45 -8.69 -25.60
C LEU A 296 -18.61 -7.47 -25.99
N ILE A 297 -18.95 -6.31 -25.45
CA ILE A 297 -18.24 -5.07 -25.74
C ILE A 297 -16.85 -5.12 -25.11
N LEU A 298 -15.81 -5.24 -25.93
CA LEU A 298 -14.44 -5.09 -25.50
C LEU A 298 -14.05 -3.62 -25.58
N ASN A 299 -13.60 -3.06 -24.48
CA ASN A 299 -13.09 -1.68 -24.40
C ASN A 299 -11.90 -1.51 -25.37
N ASP A 300 -11.95 -0.49 -26.23
CA ASP A 300 -10.95 -0.28 -27.28
C ASP A 300 -9.56 0.08 -26.74
N ALA A 301 -9.45 0.46 -25.46
CA ALA A 301 -8.16 0.60 -24.81
C ALA A 301 -7.32 -0.70 -24.83
N TYR A 302 -7.97 -1.88 -24.79
CA TYR A 302 -7.26 -3.17 -24.93
C TYR A 302 -6.71 -3.37 -26.34
N LYS A 303 -7.42 -2.90 -27.36
CA LYS A 303 -6.94 -2.97 -28.76
C LYS A 303 -5.75 -2.03 -29.01
N LYS A 304 -5.59 -1.02 -28.18
CA LYS A 304 -4.45 -0.08 -28.19
C LYS A 304 -3.27 -0.57 -27.33
N GLY A 305 -3.28 -1.83 -26.86
CA GLY A 305 -2.18 -2.43 -26.12
C GLY A 305 -2.18 -2.21 -24.61
N ASN A 306 -3.23 -1.62 -24.04
CA ASN A 306 -3.36 -1.53 -22.60
C ASN A 306 -3.77 -2.87 -22.01
N SER A 307 -3.01 -3.40 -21.07
CA SER A 307 -3.31 -4.68 -20.41
C SER A 307 -4.48 -4.58 -19.41
N ARG A 308 -4.79 -3.37 -18.95
CA ARG A 308 -5.89 -3.07 -18.02
C ARG A 308 -6.54 -1.74 -18.39
N ALA A 309 -7.87 -1.72 -18.46
CA ALA A 309 -8.66 -0.50 -18.44
C ALA A 309 -8.89 -0.08 -16.97
N GLY A 310 -8.46 1.10 -16.60
CA GLY A 310 -8.57 1.66 -15.24
C GLY A 310 -8.14 3.12 -15.25
N CYS A 311 -7.64 3.65 -14.13
CA CYS A 311 -7.20 5.04 -14.08
C CYS A 311 -6.05 5.31 -15.08
N LEU A 312 -6.18 6.38 -15.85
CA LEU A 312 -5.21 6.79 -16.87
C LEU A 312 -3.82 7.06 -16.27
N VAL A 313 -3.76 7.76 -15.14
CA VAL A 313 -2.54 7.98 -14.37
C VAL A 313 -2.73 7.37 -12.98
N CYS A 314 -2.03 6.27 -12.72
CA CYS A 314 -2.17 5.50 -11.49
C CYS A 314 -0.78 5.24 -10.88
N PRO A 315 -0.55 5.58 -9.60
CA PRO A 315 0.74 5.34 -8.96
C PRO A 315 1.10 3.84 -8.85
N MET A 316 0.12 2.95 -9.01
CA MET A 316 0.32 1.49 -9.01
C MET A 316 0.63 0.91 -10.39
N ALA A 317 0.66 1.74 -11.44
CA ALA A 317 1.01 1.29 -12.78
C ALA A 317 2.52 1.05 -12.91
N GLY A 318 2.88 0.01 -13.67
CA GLY A 318 4.27 -0.21 -14.09
C GLY A 318 4.67 0.72 -15.24
N GLU A 319 5.95 0.68 -15.59
CA GLU A 319 6.57 1.60 -16.58
C GLU A 319 6.00 1.43 -17.99
N ARG A 320 5.96 0.22 -18.53
CA ARG A 320 5.44 -0.03 -19.87
C ARG A 320 3.95 0.35 -20.04
N PRO A 321 3.03 0.00 -19.13
CA PRO A 321 1.65 0.48 -19.17
C PRO A 321 1.54 2.01 -19.20
N GLU A 322 2.46 2.75 -18.59
CA GLU A 322 2.48 4.22 -18.64
C GLU A 322 2.85 4.75 -20.02
N TYR A 323 3.86 4.15 -20.67
CA TYR A 323 4.19 4.47 -22.06
C TYR A 323 2.99 4.26 -22.99
N MET A 324 2.31 3.11 -22.90
CA MET A 324 1.15 2.83 -23.72
C MET A 324 0.02 3.83 -23.51
N ARG A 325 -0.28 4.18 -22.26
CA ARG A 325 -1.32 5.18 -21.92
C ARG A 325 -0.99 6.54 -22.49
N ARG A 326 0.25 7.01 -22.27
CA ARG A 326 0.67 8.30 -22.81
C ARG A 326 0.67 8.33 -24.34
N SER A 327 1.09 7.26 -24.98
CA SER A 327 1.09 7.15 -26.44
C SER A 327 -0.34 7.15 -27.01
N CYS A 328 -1.30 6.55 -26.30
CA CYS A 328 -2.71 6.53 -26.72
C CYS A 328 -3.47 7.81 -26.38
N TYR A 329 -3.15 8.45 -25.24
CA TYR A 329 -3.92 9.56 -24.66
C TYR A 329 -2.99 10.68 -24.16
N PRO A 330 -2.18 11.28 -25.06
CA PRO A 330 -1.12 12.21 -24.64
C PRO A 330 -1.66 13.45 -23.93
N GLU A 331 -2.76 14.04 -24.41
CA GLU A 331 -3.34 15.26 -23.84
C GLU A 331 -3.96 15.00 -22.45
N GLU A 332 -4.63 13.88 -22.29
CA GLU A 332 -5.27 13.50 -21.03
C GLU A 332 -4.23 13.15 -19.95
N VAL A 333 -3.18 12.44 -20.32
CA VAL A 333 -2.06 12.12 -19.41
C VAL A 333 -1.31 13.38 -19.00
N GLU A 334 -1.07 14.30 -19.97
CA GLU A 334 -0.31 15.52 -19.73
C GLU A 334 -0.99 16.43 -18.69
N LYS A 335 -2.31 16.47 -18.60
CA LYS A 335 -3.03 17.21 -17.55
C LYS A 335 -2.59 16.81 -16.14
N PHE A 336 -2.42 15.52 -15.90
CA PHE A 336 -1.96 15.00 -14.61
C PHE A 336 -0.46 15.18 -14.40
N VAL A 337 0.32 15.01 -15.46
CA VAL A 337 1.78 15.25 -15.42
C VAL A 337 2.07 16.71 -15.10
N GLN A 338 1.27 17.65 -15.64
CA GLN A 338 1.42 19.05 -15.30
C GLN A 338 1.16 19.33 -13.81
N VAL A 339 0.12 18.72 -13.22
CA VAL A 339 -0.11 18.84 -11.77
C VAL A 339 1.07 18.28 -10.96
N ILE A 340 1.70 17.19 -11.42
CA ILE A 340 2.90 16.65 -10.76
C ILE A 340 4.04 17.68 -10.79
N ARG A 341 4.29 18.33 -11.93
CA ARG A 341 5.31 19.41 -12.07
C ARG A 341 5.03 20.58 -11.15
N ASP A 342 3.78 21.06 -11.16
CA ASP A 342 3.39 22.28 -10.45
C ASP A 342 3.34 22.11 -8.94
N THR A 343 3.15 20.88 -8.46
CA THR A 343 3.01 20.57 -7.02
C THR A 343 4.25 19.98 -6.38
N ASP A 344 5.27 19.59 -7.12
CA ASP A 344 6.48 19.02 -6.54
C ASP A 344 7.32 20.08 -5.82
N ALA A 345 7.62 19.85 -4.54
CA ALA A 345 8.42 20.77 -3.71
C ALA A 345 9.93 20.51 -3.79
N ARG A 346 10.34 19.43 -4.47
CA ARG A 346 11.75 19.09 -4.60
C ARG A 346 12.47 20.05 -5.56
N ALA A 347 13.58 20.59 -5.12
CA ALA A 347 14.41 21.45 -5.94
C ALA A 347 15.29 20.59 -6.86
N PHE A 348 14.93 20.46 -8.12
CA PHE A 348 15.78 19.84 -9.13
C PHE A 348 16.74 20.87 -9.72
N PRO A 349 18.03 20.53 -9.96
CA PRO A 349 19.03 21.45 -10.51
C PRO A 349 18.65 21.97 -11.90
N THR A 350 18.02 21.14 -12.72
CA THR A 350 17.61 21.47 -14.09
C THR A 350 16.22 20.96 -14.40
N GLN A 351 15.56 21.57 -15.39
CA GLN A 351 14.27 21.06 -15.90
C GLN A 351 14.40 19.61 -16.40
N ASN A 352 15.54 19.23 -16.96
CA ASN A 352 15.78 17.86 -17.44
C ASN A 352 15.78 16.85 -16.28
N ASP A 353 16.23 17.25 -15.09
CA ASP A 353 16.18 16.38 -13.89
C ASP A 353 14.75 16.20 -13.39
N THR A 354 13.91 17.24 -13.48
CA THR A 354 12.47 17.14 -13.20
C THR A 354 11.78 16.16 -14.16
N GLU A 355 12.06 16.26 -15.46
CA GLU A 355 11.47 15.35 -16.45
C GLU A 355 11.95 13.90 -16.25
N ARG A 356 13.21 13.69 -15.93
CA ARG A 356 13.74 12.34 -15.57
C ARG A 356 13.08 11.77 -14.33
N PHE A 357 12.85 12.60 -13.32
CA PHE A 357 12.14 12.19 -12.10
C PHE A 357 10.70 11.77 -12.41
N ILE A 358 10.00 12.52 -13.25
CA ILE A 358 8.63 12.19 -13.68
C ILE A 358 8.64 10.90 -14.51
N ASP A 359 9.54 10.82 -15.49
CA ASP A 359 9.70 9.67 -16.38
C ASP A 359 9.96 8.36 -15.63
N SER A 360 10.82 8.41 -14.63
CA SER A 360 11.13 7.26 -13.76
C SER A 360 10.01 6.92 -12.76
N GLY A 361 8.96 7.73 -12.69
CA GLY A 361 7.86 7.55 -11.74
C GLY A 361 8.23 7.86 -10.28
N GLY A 362 9.26 8.69 -10.05
CA GLY A 362 9.72 9.08 -8.71
C GLY A 362 8.63 9.73 -7.85
N TRP A 363 7.66 10.43 -8.46
CA TRP A 363 6.50 11.02 -7.79
C TRP A 363 5.61 9.99 -7.07
N LYS A 364 5.59 8.72 -7.52
CA LYS A 364 4.79 7.63 -6.93
C LYS A 364 5.27 7.21 -5.54
N ALA A 365 6.51 7.59 -5.17
CA ALA A 365 7.13 7.26 -3.88
C ALA A 365 6.79 8.24 -2.76
N ARG A 366 6.00 9.27 -3.01
CA ARG A 366 5.59 10.26 -2.01
C ARG A 366 4.96 9.60 -0.78
N ASN A 367 5.43 9.97 0.43
CA ASN A 367 4.97 9.42 1.69
C ASN A 367 4.21 10.42 2.58
N ASN A 368 4.39 11.72 2.35
CA ASN A 368 3.85 12.79 3.18
C ASN A 368 3.80 14.13 2.41
N GLY A 369 3.52 15.21 3.10
CA GLY A 369 3.43 16.56 2.52
C GLY A 369 4.76 17.27 2.29
N ARG A 370 5.92 16.70 2.67
CA ARG A 370 7.22 17.37 2.47
C ARG A 370 7.60 17.48 0.99
N ASP A 371 7.16 16.51 0.19
CA ASP A 371 7.50 16.41 -1.22
C ASP A 371 6.61 17.28 -2.12
N ILE A 372 5.64 17.99 -1.57
CA ILE A 372 4.72 18.84 -2.34
C ILE A 372 4.73 20.28 -1.86
N LEU A 373 4.60 21.18 -2.83
CA LEU A 373 4.34 22.60 -2.58
C LEU A 373 2.94 22.71 -1.97
N THR A 374 2.88 22.83 -0.67
CA THR A 374 1.63 23.03 0.05
C THR A 374 1.43 24.50 0.35
N LEU A 375 0.17 24.90 0.43
CA LEU A 375 -0.23 26.15 1.06
C LEU A 375 0.32 26.21 2.50
N PRO A 376 0.42 27.42 3.10
CA PRO A 376 0.86 27.55 4.49
C PRO A 376 0.15 26.57 5.40
N ASP A 377 0.86 26.01 6.37
CA ASP A 377 0.30 25.06 7.32
C ASP A 377 -0.89 25.68 8.04
N LYS A 378 -2.09 25.13 7.80
CA LYS A 378 -3.33 25.60 8.42
C LYS A 378 -3.55 25.09 9.84
N TYR A 379 -2.81 24.07 10.25
CA TYR A 379 -2.88 23.42 11.56
C TYR A 379 -1.48 23.10 12.05
N MET A 380 -1.12 23.61 13.21
CA MET A 380 0.20 23.42 13.82
C MET A 380 0.05 23.03 15.29
N GLU A 381 0.67 21.94 15.70
CA GLU A 381 0.87 21.60 17.10
C GLU A 381 2.18 22.25 17.56
N ARG A 382 2.10 23.34 18.31
CA ARG A 382 3.27 24.04 18.85
C ARG A 382 3.99 23.21 19.91
N ASP A 383 3.20 22.53 20.74
CA ASP A 383 3.61 21.56 21.76
C ASP A 383 2.50 20.51 21.95
N GLU A 384 2.62 19.64 22.96
CA GLU A 384 1.63 18.58 23.22
C GLU A 384 0.24 19.13 23.56
N THR A 385 0.17 20.33 24.14
CA THR A 385 -1.06 20.96 24.65
C THR A 385 -1.61 22.07 23.76
N THR A 386 -0.75 22.73 22.97
CA THR A 386 -1.09 23.94 22.23
C THR A 386 -1.19 23.73 20.75
N ILE A 387 -2.33 24.05 20.17
CA ILE A 387 -2.64 23.92 18.75
C ILE A 387 -2.97 25.30 18.20
N GLU A 388 -2.45 25.62 17.03
CA GLU A 388 -2.82 26.80 16.26
C GLU A 388 -3.49 26.41 14.96
N VAL A 389 -4.64 27.02 14.68
CA VAL A 389 -5.37 26.89 13.41
C VAL A 389 -5.41 28.24 12.72
N ILE A 390 -5.03 28.27 11.44
CA ILE A 390 -4.97 29.47 10.61
C ILE A 390 -5.90 29.30 9.41
N SER A 391 -6.73 30.28 9.13
CA SER A 391 -7.66 30.31 7.99
C SER A 391 -8.47 29.00 7.87
N PRO A 392 -9.27 28.64 8.87
CA PRO A 392 -10.02 27.39 8.85
C PRO A 392 -10.99 27.35 7.67
N SER A 393 -11.12 26.17 7.05
CA SER A 393 -12.03 25.93 5.93
C SER A 393 -13.46 25.63 6.40
N GLN A 394 -13.63 25.17 7.65
CA GLN A 394 -14.90 24.74 8.24
C GLN A 394 -15.05 25.29 9.67
N ASN A 395 -16.29 25.33 10.13
CA ASN A 395 -16.59 25.64 11.53
C ASN A 395 -16.21 24.44 12.44
N TRP A 396 -15.29 24.67 13.37
CA TRP A 396 -14.89 23.64 14.35
C TRP A 396 -16.05 23.20 15.25
N ALA A 397 -16.99 24.11 15.55
CA ALA A 397 -18.13 23.82 16.41
C ALA A 397 -19.05 22.75 15.81
N GLU A 398 -19.24 22.72 14.49
CA GLU A 398 -19.96 21.66 13.83
C GLU A 398 -19.28 20.31 14.01
N TRP A 399 -17.97 20.25 13.80
CA TRP A 399 -17.22 18.99 13.98
C TRP A 399 -17.18 18.54 15.45
N MET A 400 -17.26 19.49 16.42
CA MET A 400 -17.30 19.17 17.86
C MET A 400 -18.56 18.42 18.25
N LYS A 401 -19.71 18.69 17.61
CA LYS A 401 -20.97 17.94 17.81
C LYS A 401 -20.80 16.43 17.62
N ALA A 402 -19.86 15.98 16.82
CA ALA A 402 -19.60 14.55 16.65
C ALA A 402 -18.99 13.89 17.89
N LEU A 403 -18.32 14.64 18.76
CA LEU A 403 -17.70 14.14 19.99
C LEU A 403 -18.69 14.04 21.14
N GLY A 404 -19.56 15.05 21.28
CA GLY A 404 -20.51 15.13 22.38
C GLY A 404 -21.18 16.50 22.47
N GLU A 405 -21.99 16.69 23.50
CA GLU A 405 -22.56 17.98 23.84
C GLU A 405 -21.46 18.92 24.36
N PHE A 406 -21.48 20.14 23.90
CA PHE A 406 -20.51 21.15 24.36
C PHE A 406 -21.15 22.53 24.50
N SER A 407 -20.53 23.37 25.33
CA SER A 407 -20.79 24.78 25.42
C SER A 407 -19.51 25.58 25.22
N TYR A 408 -19.64 26.79 24.65
CA TYR A 408 -18.53 27.70 24.38
C TYR A 408 -18.92 29.11 24.69
N ASP A 409 -18.15 29.79 25.57
CA ASP A 409 -18.41 31.13 26.05
C ASP A 409 -17.64 32.24 25.31
N GLY A 410 -16.93 31.89 24.24
CA GLY A 410 -16.04 32.81 23.50
C GLY A 410 -14.56 32.65 23.85
N SER A 411 -14.21 31.90 24.89
CA SER A 411 -12.84 31.63 25.33
C SER A 411 -12.60 30.20 25.80
N THR A 412 -13.59 29.60 26.44
CA THR A 412 -13.52 28.28 27.05
C THR A 412 -14.57 27.35 26.43
N CYS A 413 -14.16 26.19 26.03
CA CYS A 413 -15.03 25.09 25.58
C CYS A 413 -15.14 24.05 26.69
N ILE A 414 -16.37 23.71 27.06
CA ILE A 414 -16.70 22.62 27.98
C ILE A 414 -17.33 21.52 27.15
N LEU A 415 -16.64 20.39 27.04
CA LEU A 415 -17.10 19.24 26.26
C LEU A 415 -17.46 18.09 27.18
N ASN A 416 -18.66 17.54 27.02
CA ASN A 416 -19.13 16.32 27.66
C ASN A 416 -18.94 15.15 26.68
N TYR A 417 -17.97 14.29 26.98
CA TYR A 417 -17.66 13.12 26.18
C TYR A 417 -17.89 11.86 27.02
N ARG A 418 -18.97 11.14 26.75
CA ARG A 418 -19.40 9.98 27.57
C ARG A 418 -19.52 10.40 29.05
N ASP A 419 -18.79 9.73 29.94
CA ASP A 419 -18.77 10.01 31.38
C ASP A 419 -17.67 11.00 31.81
N TYR A 420 -17.07 11.72 30.86
CA TYR A 420 -15.94 12.60 31.10
C TYR A 420 -16.21 14.02 30.59
N THR A 421 -16.09 15.02 31.47
CA THR A 421 -16.18 16.43 31.09
C THR A 421 -14.78 17.04 31.03
N VAL A 422 -14.46 17.70 29.94
CA VAL A 422 -13.20 18.42 29.78
C VAL A 422 -13.41 19.88 29.42
N ASN A 423 -12.61 20.73 30.06
CA ASN A 423 -12.57 22.17 29.77
C ASN A 423 -11.23 22.48 29.09
N PHE A 424 -11.26 23.21 27.99
CA PHE A 424 -10.07 23.67 27.28
C PHE A 424 -10.31 25.03 26.65
N SER A 425 -9.25 25.82 26.45
CA SER A 425 -9.40 27.17 25.92
C SER A 425 -9.35 27.18 24.39
N ILE A 426 -10.13 28.07 23.77
CA ILE A 426 -10.09 28.42 22.36
C ILE A 426 -10.03 29.95 22.27
N GLN A 427 -8.86 30.48 21.99
CA GLN A 427 -8.62 31.93 21.90
C GLN A 427 -8.70 32.37 20.44
N PRO A 428 -9.67 33.22 20.06
CA PRO A 428 -9.74 33.77 18.71
C PRO A 428 -8.50 34.57 18.35
N LYS A 429 -8.08 34.47 17.07
CA LYS A 429 -7.09 35.34 16.42
C LYS A 429 -7.71 35.99 15.19
N GLU A 430 -7.03 36.96 14.60
CA GLU A 430 -7.48 37.67 13.40
C GLU A 430 -7.88 36.73 12.26
N ASN A 431 -7.09 35.67 12.01
CA ASN A 431 -7.33 34.68 10.94
C ASN A 431 -7.38 33.24 11.48
N GLY A 432 -7.97 33.00 12.64
CA GLY A 432 -8.02 31.64 13.17
C GLY A 432 -8.16 31.64 14.70
N TYR A 433 -7.53 30.63 15.34
CA TYR A 433 -7.61 30.49 16.81
C TYR A 433 -6.46 29.66 17.37
N ILE A 434 -6.17 29.83 18.66
CA ILE A 434 -5.26 28.96 19.42
C ILE A 434 -6.10 28.14 20.40
N ILE A 435 -5.84 26.84 20.43
CA ILE A 435 -6.46 25.90 21.35
C ILE A 435 -5.40 25.45 22.36
N THR A 436 -5.76 25.47 23.65
CA THR A 436 -4.90 24.93 24.70
C THR A 436 -5.65 23.83 25.45
N LEU A 437 -5.14 22.60 25.34
CA LEU A 437 -5.66 21.44 26.03
C LEU A 437 -5.00 21.27 27.38
N PRO A 438 -5.73 20.83 28.44
CA PRO A 438 -5.12 20.58 29.72
C PRO A 438 -4.20 19.37 29.73
N ASP A 439 -3.06 19.43 30.40
CA ASP A 439 -2.12 18.33 30.58
C ASP A 439 -2.77 17.03 31.08
N THR A 440 -3.77 17.17 31.96
CA THR A 440 -4.52 16.04 32.50
C THR A 440 -5.26 15.26 31.41
N LEU A 441 -5.76 15.95 30.40
CA LEU A 441 -6.41 15.33 29.24
C LEU A 441 -5.40 14.52 28.43
N ILE A 442 -4.25 15.12 28.12
CA ILE A 442 -3.19 14.45 27.33
C ILE A 442 -2.72 13.19 28.06
N LYS A 443 -2.46 13.28 29.36
CA LYS A 443 -1.90 12.17 30.15
C LYS A 443 -2.91 11.08 30.51
N LYS A 444 -4.18 11.43 30.77
CA LYS A 444 -5.19 10.49 31.29
C LYS A 444 -6.24 10.07 30.27
N GLN A 445 -6.46 10.86 29.21
CA GLN A 445 -7.51 10.66 28.20
C GLN A 445 -6.97 10.93 26.78
N SER A 446 -5.84 10.34 26.43
CA SER A 446 -5.13 10.55 25.16
C SER A 446 -6.03 10.32 23.92
N THR A 447 -6.95 9.36 24.00
CA THR A 447 -7.93 9.09 22.92
C THR A 447 -8.86 10.29 22.70
N LEU A 448 -9.37 10.91 23.77
CA LEU A 448 -10.22 12.10 23.65
C LEU A 448 -9.40 13.29 23.15
N ALA A 449 -8.18 13.46 23.65
CA ALA A 449 -7.27 14.51 23.17
C ALA A 449 -7.04 14.37 21.65
N ARG A 450 -6.83 13.15 21.15
CA ARG A 450 -6.70 12.86 19.73
C ARG A 450 -7.96 13.27 18.95
N TYR A 451 -9.15 12.90 19.40
CA TYR A 451 -10.40 13.28 18.71
C TYR A 451 -10.60 14.79 18.67
N ILE A 452 -10.27 15.50 19.75
CA ILE A 452 -10.31 16.97 19.77
C ILE A 452 -9.30 17.52 18.74
N LYS A 453 -8.07 17.04 18.70
CA LYS A 453 -7.09 17.41 17.69
C LYS A 453 -7.59 17.14 16.26
N GLN A 454 -8.19 15.97 16.01
CA GLN A 454 -8.79 15.64 14.72
C GLN A 454 -9.95 16.57 14.33
N THR A 455 -10.76 17.02 15.28
CA THR A 455 -11.80 18.03 15.06
C THR A 455 -11.20 19.32 14.49
N PHE A 456 -10.11 19.80 15.07
CA PHE A 456 -9.45 21.02 14.59
C PHE A 456 -8.68 20.81 13.27
N ARG A 457 -8.14 19.62 13.02
CA ARG A 457 -7.59 19.25 11.70
C ARG A 457 -8.66 19.27 10.62
N LYS A 458 -9.87 18.76 10.91
CA LYS A 458 -11.03 18.87 10.02
C LYS A 458 -11.46 20.31 9.80
N ALA A 459 -11.54 21.11 10.84
CA ALA A 459 -11.86 22.52 10.72
C ALA A 459 -10.86 23.24 9.81
N ALA A 460 -9.58 22.93 9.92
CA ALA A 460 -8.52 23.54 9.11
C ALA A 460 -8.55 23.11 7.64
N TYR A 461 -8.72 21.82 7.35
CA TYR A 461 -8.44 21.23 6.03
C TYR A 461 -9.65 20.68 5.28
N CYS A 462 -10.81 20.50 5.91
CA CYS A 462 -11.93 19.82 5.26
C CYS A 462 -12.46 20.59 4.04
N ILE A 463 -12.56 19.88 2.91
CA ILE A 463 -13.07 20.36 1.63
C ILE A 463 -14.37 19.66 1.20
N GLY A 464 -14.99 18.89 2.10
CA GLY A 464 -16.22 18.17 1.76
C GLY A 464 -16.03 16.98 0.82
N CYS A 465 -14.91 16.25 0.91
CA CYS A 465 -14.62 15.09 0.04
C CYS A 465 -15.58 13.89 0.21
N GLY A 466 -16.49 13.95 1.19
CA GLY A 466 -17.55 12.95 1.39
C GLY A 466 -17.15 11.72 2.19
N GLU A 467 -15.88 11.45 2.48
CA GLU A 467 -15.42 10.25 3.19
C GLU A 467 -16.09 10.11 4.56
N CYS A 468 -16.08 11.18 5.37
CA CYS A 468 -16.72 11.19 6.68
C CYS A 468 -18.25 11.00 6.60
N GLN A 469 -18.89 11.47 5.53
CA GLN A 469 -20.32 11.26 5.27
C GLN A 469 -20.60 9.79 4.94
N ALA A 470 -19.76 9.19 4.11
CA ALA A 470 -19.84 7.78 3.78
C ALA A 470 -19.61 6.88 5.00
N ASP A 471 -18.74 7.28 5.93
CA ASP A 471 -18.49 6.56 7.17
C ASP A 471 -19.61 6.68 8.21
N CYS A 472 -20.52 7.66 8.07
CA CYS A 472 -21.62 7.86 9.02
C CYS A 472 -22.79 6.87 8.75
N PRO A 473 -22.98 5.82 9.57
CA PRO A 473 -24.06 4.85 9.33
C PRO A 473 -25.45 5.40 9.69
N TYR A 474 -25.51 6.53 10.40
CA TYR A 474 -26.78 7.13 10.85
C TYR A 474 -27.24 8.28 9.95
N GLY A 475 -26.45 8.64 8.91
CA GLY A 475 -26.76 9.77 8.03
C GLY A 475 -26.87 11.10 8.77
N CYS A 476 -26.07 11.26 9.83
CA CYS A 476 -26.09 12.50 10.63
C CYS A 476 -25.13 13.56 10.10
N LEU A 477 -24.27 13.22 9.12
CA LEU A 477 -23.26 14.11 8.57
C LEU A 477 -23.55 14.36 7.10
N SER A 478 -23.65 15.62 6.73
CA SER A 478 -23.84 16.08 5.35
C SER A 478 -22.99 17.32 5.07
N PHE A 479 -22.91 17.70 3.81
CA PHE A 479 -22.27 18.94 3.38
C PHE A 479 -23.29 19.78 2.63
N VAL A 480 -23.54 20.98 3.13
CA VAL A 480 -24.44 21.98 2.53
C VAL A 480 -23.59 23.18 2.12
N ASN A 481 -23.58 23.52 0.83
CA ASN A 481 -22.73 24.58 0.29
C ASN A 481 -21.25 24.44 0.70
N ASN A 482 -20.72 23.21 0.62
CA ASN A 482 -19.37 22.84 1.04
C ASN A 482 -19.07 23.05 2.55
N GLN A 483 -20.07 23.35 3.37
CA GLN A 483 -19.93 23.42 4.83
C GLN A 483 -20.48 22.14 5.45
N VAL A 484 -19.77 21.62 6.45
CA VAL A 484 -20.24 20.47 7.22
C VAL A 484 -21.48 20.83 8.03
N ASP A 485 -22.42 19.91 8.05
CA ASP A 485 -23.61 19.96 8.89
C ASP A 485 -23.77 18.63 9.63
N ILE A 486 -23.80 18.68 10.95
CA ILE A 486 -23.97 17.50 11.80
C ILE A 486 -25.27 17.63 12.56
N ALA A 487 -26.24 16.79 12.19
CA ALA A 487 -27.58 16.79 12.75
C ALA A 487 -27.59 16.51 14.28
N ASP A 488 -28.51 17.11 15.02
CA ASP A 488 -28.68 16.92 16.46
C ASP A 488 -28.94 15.47 16.90
N LYS A 489 -29.43 14.63 15.99
CA LYS A 489 -29.59 13.18 16.20
C LYS A 489 -28.28 12.37 16.14
N CYS A 490 -27.11 13.04 16.08
CA CYS A 490 -25.81 12.37 16.08
C CYS A 490 -25.65 11.48 17.31
N ARG A 491 -25.20 10.22 17.08
CA ARG A 491 -25.01 9.24 18.16
C ARG A 491 -23.59 9.19 18.71
N HIS A 492 -22.75 10.15 18.38
CA HIS A 492 -21.35 10.28 18.84
C HIS A 492 -20.54 8.98 18.68
N CYS A 493 -20.81 8.22 17.60
CA CYS A 493 -20.15 6.92 17.34
C CYS A 493 -18.72 7.06 16.82
N LEU A 494 -18.31 8.27 16.43
CA LEU A 494 -16.96 8.63 15.96
C LEU A 494 -16.51 7.94 14.69
N ASN A 495 -17.43 7.30 13.93
CA ASN A 495 -17.06 6.70 12.65
C ASN A 495 -16.51 7.74 11.66
N CYS A 496 -17.00 8.98 11.70
CA CYS A 496 -16.48 10.08 10.90
C CYS A 496 -15.03 10.49 11.26
N HIS A 497 -14.47 10.01 12.38
CA HIS A 497 -13.08 10.22 12.79
C HIS A 497 -12.17 9.02 12.53
N LYS A 498 -12.65 7.98 11.84
CA LYS A 498 -11.84 6.77 11.52
C LYS A 498 -10.85 6.98 10.39
N ALA A 499 -11.11 7.94 9.49
CA ALA A 499 -10.14 8.29 8.47
C ALA A 499 -8.79 8.62 9.13
N ASP A 500 -7.71 8.21 8.51
CA ASP A 500 -6.35 8.45 8.98
C ASP A 500 -6.16 9.92 9.38
N GLU A 501 -5.59 10.17 10.54
CA GLU A 501 -5.41 11.51 11.14
C GLU A 501 -6.72 12.29 11.28
N GLY A 502 -7.88 11.62 11.15
CA GLY A 502 -9.20 12.22 11.18
C GLY A 502 -9.62 12.91 9.88
N CYS A 503 -8.70 13.19 8.95
CA CYS A 503 -8.98 13.86 7.68
C CYS A 503 -7.99 13.40 6.61
N LEU A 504 -8.48 12.86 5.50
CA LEU A 504 -7.64 12.38 4.39
C LEU A 504 -6.77 13.49 3.79
N LEU A 505 -7.30 14.71 3.66
CA LEU A 505 -6.53 15.82 3.13
C LEU A 505 -5.39 16.19 4.08
N TYR A 506 -5.67 16.32 5.38
CA TYR A 506 -4.62 16.56 6.37
C TYR A 506 -3.52 15.48 6.29
N LYS A 507 -3.90 14.20 6.25
CA LYS A 507 -2.95 13.09 6.08
C LYS A 507 -2.08 13.24 4.84
N SER A 508 -2.67 13.65 3.72
CA SER A 508 -1.94 13.82 2.47
C SER A 508 -0.92 14.97 2.53
N LEU A 509 -1.20 16.01 3.30
CA LEU A 509 -0.42 17.25 3.36
C LEU A 509 0.47 17.36 4.61
N VAL A 510 0.24 16.54 5.66
CA VAL A 510 1.01 16.65 6.90
C VAL A 510 2.49 16.44 6.65
N LYS A 511 3.29 17.36 7.18
CA LYS A 511 4.75 17.24 7.24
C LYS A 511 5.09 16.64 8.59
N PRO A 512 5.64 15.43 8.67
CA PRO A 512 6.08 14.87 9.95
C PRO A 512 6.99 15.87 10.65
N LYS A 513 6.79 16.07 11.93
CA LYS A 513 7.71 16.89 12.74
C LYS A 513 9.11 16.31 12.50
N GLY A 514 10.01 17.11 11.96
CA GLY A 514 11.40 16.69 11.83
C GLY A 514 11.88 16.26 13.22
N ILE A 515 12.47 15.10 13.33
CA ILE A 515 13.35 14.78 14.46
C ILE A 515 14.24 16.01 14.57
N GLY A 516 14.16 16.72 15.70
CA GLY A 516 14.77 18.02 15.89
C GLY A 516 16.15 18.06 15.31
N ALA A 517 16.50 19.12 14.60
CA ALA A 517 17.65 19.31 13.73
C ALA A 517 18.74 18.25 13.93
N MET A 518 18.77 17.28 13.02
CA MET A 518 19.76 16.20 13.07
C MET A 518 21.09 16.84 13.38
N ASN A 519 21.73 16.39 14.45
CA ASN A 519 23.12 16.66 14.70
C ASN A 519 23.87 16.53 13.39
N THR A 520 24.41 17.62 12.88
CA THR A 520 25.17 17.73 11.65
C THR A 520 26.50 16.94 11.67
N LYS A 521 26.69 16.06 12.65
CA LYS A 521 27.83 15.13 12.69
C LYS A 521 27.56 13.99 11.71
N GLU A 522 28.36 13.93 10.67
CA GLU A 522 28.39 12.81 9.75
C GLU A 522 28.47 11.47 10.51
N LYS A 523 27.57 10.56 10.19
CA LYS A 523 27.54 9.22 10.75
C LYS A 523 28.68 8.38 10.18
N SER A 524 29.29 7.52 10.96
CA SER A 524 30.27 6.55 10.50
C SER A 524 29.70 5.14 10.63
N ILE A 525 29.83 4.33 9.60
CA ILE A 525 29.47 2.91 9.64
C ILE A 525 30.52 2.11 10.40
N ASP A 526 31.81 2.54 10.38
CA ASP A 526 32.88 1.87 11.11
C ASP A 526 32.85 2.25 12.61
N CYS A 527 31.83 1.71 13.32
CA CYS A 527 31.57 2.02 14.73
C CYS A 527 32.20 1.00 15.67
N TYR A 528 32.28 -0.27 15.24
CA TYR A 528 32.70 -1.39 16.08
C TYR A 528 34.06 -1.96 15.65
N ALA A 529 34.74 -1.32 14.70
CA ALA A 529 35.96 -1.78 14.09
C ALA A 529 35.85 -3.24 13.61
N ASP A 530 36.92 -4.04 13.75
CA ASP A 530 36.92 -5.47 13.41
C ASP A 530 36.38 -6.35 14.57
N HIS A 531 35.47 -5.83 15.41
CA HIS A 531 34.98 -6.53 16.60
C HIS A 531 33.46 -6.60 16.64
N ALA A 532 32.95 -7.50 17.42
CA ALA A 532 31.56 -7.58 17.82
C ALA A 532 31.49 -7.97 19.31
N PRO A 533 30.47 -7.51 20.05
CA PRO A 533 30.30 -7.96 21.41
C PRO A 533 30.14 -9.47 21.47
N LYS A 534 30.81 -10.10 22.42
CA LYS A 534 30.64 -11.52 22.70
C LYS A 534 29.51 -11.71 23.69
N TYR A 535 28.87 -12.89 23.67
CA TYR A 535 27.84 -13.25 24.62
C TYR A 535 28.31 -13.04 26.06
N ASP A 536 29.54 -13.53 26.41
CA ASP A 536 30.12 -13.40 27.75
C ASP A 536 30.27 -11.93 28.19
N TRP A 537 30.53 -11.01 27.29
CA TRP A 537 30.64 -9.58 27.62
C TRP A 537 29.32 -8.98 28.03
N ILE A 538 28.27 -9.31 27.30
CA ILE A 538 26.91 -8.84 27.57
C ILE A 538 26.40 -9.48 28.85
N GLN A 539 26.66 -10.76 29.06
CA GLN A 539 26.33 -11.47 30.29
C GLN A 539 27.04 -10.85 31.52
N SER A 540 28.36 -10.60 31.42
CA SER A 540 29.11 -9.94 32.48
C SER A 540 28.63 -8.50 32.73
N PHE A 541 28.26 -7.77 31.70
CA PHE A 541 27.72 -6.41 31.82
C PHE A 541 26.40 -6.40 32.64
N PHE A 542 25.49 -7.31 32.39
CA PHE A 542 24.25 -7.41 33.15
C PHE A 542 24.45 -7.98 34.55
N ALA A 543 25.42 -8.86 34.73
CA ALA A 543 25.73 -9.42 36.05
C ALA A 543 26.37 -8.36 36.96
N LEU A 544 27.35 -7.60 36.48
CA LEU A 544 28.11 -6.63 37.25
C LEU A 544 27.47 -5.22 37.25
N LYS A 545 26.63 -4.90 36.28
CA LYS A 545 25.95 -3.58 36.13
C LYS A 545 26.94 -2.42 36.18
N ASP A 546 26.78 -1.52 37.16
CA ASP A 546 27.65 -0.33 37.28
C ASP A 546 29.10 -0.70 37.62
N ASP A 547 29.34 -1.82 38.31
CA ASP A 547 30.67 -2.28 38.67
C ASP A 547 31.44 -2.87 37.46
N PHE A 548 30.75 -3.15 36.36
CA PHE A 548 31.36 -3.67 35.14
C PHE A 548 32.51 -2.79 34.63
N TRP A 549 32.43 -1.49 34.83
CA TRP A 549 33.47 -0.56 34.33
C TRP A 549 34.79 -0.65 35.07
N GLU A 550 34.77 -1.15 36.31
CA GLU A 550 35.95 -1.34 37.17
C GLU A 550 36.45 -2.78 37.12
N GLU A 551 35.56 -3.78 36.97
CA GLU A 551 35.88 -5.20 37.09
C GLU A 551 35.95 -5.94 35.72
N ASN A 552 35.82 -5.25 34.57
CA ASN A 552 35.87 -5.91 33.27
C ASN A 552 37.30 -6.28 32.84
N ASN A 553 37.41 -7.34 32.03
CA ASN A 553 38.66 -7.84 31.45
C ASN A 553 38.85 -7.40 29.97
N LEU A 554 38.18 -6.33 29.53
CA LEU A 554 38.26 -5.88 28.15
C LEU A 554 39.52 -4.99 27.92
N GLY A 555 40.20 -5.25 26.82
CA GLY A 555 41.37 -4.43 26.42
C GLY A 555 40.98 -3.01 26.00
N SER A 556 41.99 -2.13 25.94
CA SER A 556 41.82 -0.69 25.63
C SER A 556 41.12 -0.37 24.31
N VAL A 557 41.13 -1.29 23.35
CA VAL A 557 40.42 -1.14 22.05
C VAL A 557 38.98 -1.67 22.15
N MET A 558 38.75 -2.74 22.89
CA MET A 558 37.46 -3.40 22.99
C MET A 558 36.46 -2.64 23.85
N LEU A 559 36.93 -2.03 24.93
CA LEU A 559 36.07 -1.32 25.89
C LEU A 559 35.35 -0.09 25.27
N PRO A 560 35.99 0.79 24.51
CA PRO A 560 35.31 1.90 23.82
C PRO A 560 34.30 1.40 22.79
N MET A 561 34.62 0.34 22.04
CA MET A 561 33.72 -0.28 21.08
C MET A 561 32.51 -0.88 21.76
N PHE A 562 32.69 -1.62 22.86
CA PHE A 562 31.58 -2.20 23.62
C PHE A 562 30.67 -1.12 24.24
N LYS A 563 31.25 -0.04 24.79
CA LYS A 563 30.48 1.14 25.22
C LYS A 563 29.65 1.74 24.08
N ARG A 564 30.21 1.80 22.86
CA ARG A 564 29.50 2.29 21.69
C ARG A 564 28.33 1.39 21.35
N PHE A 565 28.56 0.07 21.29
CA PHE A 565 27.53 -0.92 21.03
C PHE A 565 26.39 -0.82 22.05
N LEU A 566 26.69 -0.72 23.35
CA LEU A 566 25.68 -0.60 24.40
C LEU A 566 24.84 0.69 24.27
N ARG A 567 25.45 1.80 23.83
CA ARG A 567 24.72 3.04 23.54
C ARG A 567 23.82 2.90 22.31
N ASP A 568 24.34 2.31 21.26
CA ASP A 568 23.58 2.09 20.01
C ASP A 568 22.42 1.10 20.24
N ALA A 569 22.58 0.17 21.17
CA ALA A 569 21.54 -0.74 21.62
C ALA A 569 20.50 -0.10 22.59
N GLY A 570 20.76 1.12 23.08
CA GLY A 570 19.93 1.78 24.08
C GLY A 570 20.11 1.30 25.52
N LEU A 571 21.15 0.50 25.78
CA LEU A 571 21.42 -0.07 27.10
C LEU A 571 22.20 0.87 28.03
N LEU A 572 22.91 1.83 27.45
CA LEU A 572 23.82 2.73 28.18
C LEU A 572 23.58 4.18 27.79
N GLU A 573 23.33 5.04 28.76
CA GLU A 573 23.28 6.48 28.60
C GLU A 573 24.09 7.16 29.71
N ASN A 574 24.97 8.12 29.35
CA ASN A 574 25.85 8.82 30.28
C ASN A 574 26.68 7.88 31.17
N ASN A 575 27.13 6.74 30.62
CA ASN A 575 27.83 5.65 31.29
C ASN A 575 27.04 4.96 32.42
N LYS A 576 25.71 5.07 32.45
CA LYS A 576 24.81 4.36 33.36
C LYS A 576 23.85 3.48 32.59
N LEU A 577 23.39 2.39 33.23
CA LEU A 577 22.36 1.56 32.64
C LEU A 577 21.06 2.33 32.52
N THR A 578 20.40 2.18 31.36
CA THR A 578 19.09 2.78 31.10
C THR A 578 17.99 1.97 31.77
N LYS A 579 16.78 2.57 31.94
CA LYS A 579 15.59 1.82 32.35
C LYS A 579 15.31 0.64 31.42
N PHE A 580 15.51 0.84 30.12
CA PHE A 580 15.39 -0.20 29.11
C PHE A 580 16.34 -1.37 29.38
N ALA A 581 17.60 -1.12 29.78
CA ALA A 581 18.55 -2.18 30.14
C ALA A 581 18.03 -3.06 31.27
N TYR A 582 17.46 -2.48 32.32
CA TYR A 582 16.86 -3.24 33.43
C TYR A 582 15.64 -4.05 33.00
N GLN A 583 14.81 -3.51 32.08
CA GLN A 583 13.65 -4.23 31.56
C GLN A 583 14.10 -5.42 30.70
N LEU A 584 15.14 -5.23 29.88
CA LEU A 584 15.68 -6.26 29.01
C LEU A 584 16.40 -7.37 29.84
N ASP A 585 17.14 -7.00 30.91
CA ASP A 585 17.75 -7.91 31.86
C ASP A 585 16.70 -8.85 32.48
N ALA A 586 15.53 -8.30 32.83
CA ALA A 586 14.42 -9.08 33.40
C ALA A 586 13.83 -10.10 32.43
N ILE A 587 13.95 -9.92 31.11
CA ILE A 587 13.58 -10.93 30.12
C ILE A 587 14.57 -12.10 30.14
N GLY A 588 15.82 -11.81 30.26
CA GLY A 588 16.92 -12.79 30.35
C GLY A 588 17.66 -13.02 29.05
N ILE A 589 18.98 -12.99 29.15
CA ILE A 589 19.91 -13.08 28.00
C ILE A 589 19.82 -14.40 27.23
N ASP A 590 19.32 -15.46 27.88
CA ASP A 590 19.20 -16.78 27.24
C ASP A 590 18.02 -16.92 26.30
N LYS A 591 17.12 -15.91 26.29
CA LYS A 591 15.90 -15.95 25.52
C LYS A 591 16.04 -15.27 24.15
N ALA A 592 15.35 -15.80 23.17
CA ALA A 592 15.29 -15.22 21.81
C ALA A 592 14.67 -13.81 21.79
N GLU A 593 13.71 -13.55 22.68
CA GLU A 593 13.07 -12.25 22.91
C GLU A 593 14.09 -11.15 23.20
N PHE A 594 15.04 -11.43 24.09
CA PHE A 594 16.12 -10.50 24.43
C PHE A 594 16.89 -10.05 23.19
N TRP A 595 17.34 -11.01 22.39
CA TRP A 595 18.16 -10.74 21.19
C TRP A 595 17.34 -10.12 20.06
N GLY A 596 16.07 -10.49 19.90
CA GLY A 596 15.16 -9.89 18.94
C GLY A 596 14.91 -8.41 19.24
N ILE A 597 14.61 -8.04 20.48
CA ILE A 597 14.43 -6.66 20.94
C ILE A 597 15.73 -5.86 20.76
N LEU A 598 16.88 -6.45 21.14
CA LEU A 598 18.19 -5.82 20.99
C LEU A 598 18.49 -5.52 19.50
N LEU A 599 18.19 -6.44 18.58
CA LEU A 599 18.37 -6.26 17.16
C LEU A 599 17.46 -5.16 16.61
N VAL A 600 16.23 -5.05 17.07
CA VAL A 600 15.34 -3.93 16.68
C VAL A 600 16.02 -2.59 17.00
N ASN A 601 16.53 -2.40 18.21
CA ASN A 601 17.20 -1.14 18.58
C ASN A 601 18.47 -0.91 17.75
N LEU A 602 19.30 -1.92 17.60
CA LEU A 602 20.55 -1.84 16.81
C LEU A 602 20.30 -1.54 15.32
N SER A 603 19.12 -1.89 14.79
CA SER A 603 18.76 -1.57 13.40
C SER A 603 18.65 -0.07 13.13
N TYR A 604 18.60 0.75 14.16
CA TYR A 604 18.66 2.22 14.08
C TYR A 604 20.08 2.78 14.23
N SER A 605 21.06 1.95 14.54
CA SER A 605 22.47 2.34 14.56
C SER A 605 23.05 2.45 13.14
N PRO A 606 24.11 3.24 12.92
CA PRO A 606 24.69 3.38 11.58
C PRO A 606 25.20 2.08 10.97
N GLU A 607 25.88 1.24 11.76
CA GLU A 607 26.53 0.02 11.27
C GLU A 607 25.54 -1.13 11.08
N ILE A 608 24.77 -1.47 12.11
CA ILE A 608 23.77 -2.56 12.00
C ILE A 608 22.59 -2.14 11.11
N GLY A 609 22.20 -0.86 11.16
CA GLY A 609 21.18 -0.33 10.26
C GLY A 609 21.56 -0.44 8.79
N TRP A 610 22.85 -0.19 8.44
CA TRP A 610 23.34 -0.42 7.08
C TRP A 610 23.21 -1.91 6.69
N TYR A 611 23.65 -2.81 7.55
CA TYR A 611 23.52 -4.26 7.33
C TYR A 611 22.07 -4.67 7.07
N VAL A 612 21.16 -4.25 7.93
CA VAL A 612 19.72 -4.56 7.83
C VAL A 612 19.10 -3.99 6.55
N LYS A 613 19.53 -2.79 6.14
CA LYS A 613 18.95 -2.11 4.96
C LYS A 613 19.56 -2.54 3.63
N ARG A 614 20.79 -3.07 3.59
CA ARG A 614 21.55 -3.26 2.35
C ARG A 614 21.92 -4.71 2.04
N VAL A 615 22.04 -5.55 3.05
CA VAL A 615 22.36 -6.97 2.84
C VAL A 615 21.07 -7.73 2.51
N PRO A 616 20.98 -8.34 1.30
CA PRO A 616 19.80 -9.09 0.88
C PRO A 616 19.66 -10.40 1.69
N PHE A 617 18.41 -10.90 1.74
CA PHE A 617 18.13 -12.23 2.29
C PHE A 617 18.45 -13.33 1.28
N ASP A 618 18.74 -14.53 1.77
CA ASP A 618 18.95 -15.77 1.01
C ASP A 618 20.11 -15.76 0.01
N GLU A 619 20.93 -14.75 0.03
CA GLU A 619 22.10 -14.61 -0.87
C GLU A 619 23.41 -14.81 -0.09
N GLU A 620 24.31 -15.63 -0.62
CA GLU A 620 25.66 -15.79 -0.10
C GLU A 620 26.57 -14.67 -0.63
N ILE A 621 26.98 -13.78 0.24
CA ILE A 621 27.80 -12.63 -0.12
C ILE A 621 29.25 -12.88 0.29
N SER A 622 30.17 -12.84 -0.69
CA SER A 622 31.59 -12.96 -0.43
C SER A 622 32.11 -11.74 0.31
N LYS A 623 33.24 -11.93 0.99
CA LYS A 623 33.93 -10.83 1.69
C LYS A 623 34.24 -9.66 0.74
N GLU A 624 34.71 -9.95 -0.47
CA GLU A 624 35.07 -8.98 -1.48
C GLU A 624 33.86 -8.17 -1.91
N ARG A 625 32.74 -8.84 -2.22
CA ARG A 625 31.49 -8.18 -2.59
C ARG A 625 30.95 -7.32 -1.45
N LEU A 626 31.02 -7.77 -0.21
CA LEU A 626 30.61 -6.99 0.96
C LEU A 626 31.46 -5.72 1.13
N ILE A 627 32.78 -5.82 0.93
CA ILE A 627 33.70 -4.68 0.95
C ILE A 627 33.34 -3.70 -0.18
N ASP A 628 33.04 -4.19 -1.37
CA ASP A 628 32.64 -3.34 -2.49
C ASP A 628 31.30 -2.63 -2.24
N MET A 629 30.32 -3.32 -1.67
CA MET A 629 29.05 -2.70 -1.26
C MET A 629 29.26 -1.57 -0.24
N LEU A 630 30.12 -1.78 0.76
CA LEU A 630 30.46 -0.77 1.77
C LEU A 630 31.18 0.43 1.17
N ARG A 631 32.14 0.22 0.25
CA ARG A 631 32.89 1.29 -0.39
C ARG A 631 32.08 2.13 -1.37
N ASN A 632 31.14 1.49 -2.06
CA ASN A 632 30.26 2.16 -3.01
C ASN A 632 29.04 2.83 -2.35
N PHE A 633 28.88 2.67 -1.04
CA PHE A 633 27.82 3.31 -0.30
C PHE A 633 28.07 4.82 -0.17
N LYS A 634 27.17 5.60 -0.76
CA LYS A 634 27.15 7.06 -0.67
C LYS A 634 25.76 7.52 -0.29
N GLU A 635 25.64 8.06 0.88
CA GLU A 635 24.38 8.61 1.39
C GLU A 635 24.67 9.93 2.13
N VAL A 636 23.80 10.89 1.98
CA VAL A 636 23.92 12.19 2.65
C VAL A 636 23.98 11.97 4.17
N ASN A 637 24.89 12.64 4.85
CA ASN A 637 25.17 12.50 6.29
C ASN A 637 25.99 11.27 6.71
N TYR A 638 26.55 10.48 5.78
CA TYR A 638 27.49 9.41 6.10
C TYR A 638 28.90 9.73 5.59
N LYS A 639 29.90 9.38 6.40
CA LYS A 639 31.31 9.46 5.96
C LYS A 639 31.59 8.43 4.88
N GLU A 640 32.38 8.84 3.87
CA GLU A 640 32.84 7.88 2.86
C GLU A 640 33.67 6.78 3.52
N MET A 641 33.39 5.54 3.12
CA MET A 641 34.07 4.38 3.67
C MET A 641 35.43 4.15 3.03
N THR A 642 36.49 4.13 3.86
CA THR A 642 37.82 3.74 3.39
C THR A 642 37.89 2.22 3.18
N GLU A 643 38.86 1.77 2.35
CA GLU A 643 39.07 0.33 2.15
C GLU A 643 39.42 -0.41 3.46
N ARG A 644 40.18 0.22 4.33
CA ARG A 644 40.51 -0.33 5.65
C ARG A 644 39.26 -0.43 6.54
N GLY A 645 38.44 0.61 6.56
CA GLY A 645 37.17 0.62 7.28
C GLY A 645 36.21 -0.46 6.76
N ALA A 646 36.04 -0.60 5.45
CA ALA A 646 35.19 -1.63 4.84
C ALA A 646 35.65 -3.06 5.20
N LYS A 647 36.99 -3.31 5.21
CA LYS A 647 37.54 -4.60 5.66
C LYS A 647 37.24 -4.85 7.14
N SER A 648 37.33 -3.81 7.97
CA SER A 648 37.02 -3.87 9.41
C SER A 648 35.58 -4.23 9.65
N VAL A 649 34.61 -3.50 9.05
CA VAL A 649 33.17 -3.69 9.17
C VAL A 649 32.76 -5.07 8.64
N SER A 650 33.34 -5.55 7.55
CA SER A 650 33.09 -6.91 7.05
C SER A 650 33.48 -7.99 8.06
N GLY A 651 34.54 -7.76 8.84
CA GLY A 651 34.96 -8.62 9.93
C GLY A 651 33.97 -8.59 11.11
N ALA A 652 33.44 -7.41 11.46
CA ALA A 652 32.42 -7.24 12.49
C ALA A 652 31.13 -8.01 12.16
N TYR A 653 30.62 -7.88 10.93
CA TYR A 653 29.40 -8.60 10.51
C TYR A 653 29.56 -10.12 10.58
N ARG A 654 30.71 -10.65 10.15
CA ARG A 654 31.02 -12.07 10.30
C ARG A 654 30.93 -12.54 11.75
N ARG A 655 31.41 -11.73 12.70
CA ARG A 655 31.38 -12.07 14.13
C ARG A 655 29.99 -11.93 14.74
N ILE A 656 29.22 -10.93 14.33
CA ILE A 656 27.83 -10.73 14.75
C ILE A 656 26.96 -11.89 14.29
N LEU A 657 27.15 -12.40 13.06
CA LEU A 657 26.41 -13.55 12.55
C LEU A 657 26.88 -14.89 13.15
N ALA A 658 28.10 -14.98 13.65
CA ALA A 658 28.58 -16.15 14.38
C ALA A 658 28.12 -16.17 15.84
N LEU A 659 27.40 -15.15 16.31
CA LEU A 659 26.90 -14.97 17.68
C LEU A 659 25.37 -14.78 17.65
N PRO A 660 24.72 -14.40 18.76
CA PRO A 660 23.30 -14.65 19.00
C PRO A 660 22.34 -14.36 17.86
N PHE A 661 22.65 -13.42 16.97
CA PHE A 661 21.79 -13.13 15.82
C PHE A 661 21.75 -14.27 14.79
N GLY A 662 22.88 -14.97 14.60
CA GLY A 662 22.92 -16.16 13.76
C GLY A 662 22.51 -17.41 14.51
N ASP A 663 23.04 -17.59 15.73
CA ASP A 663 22.91 -18.82 16.49
C ASP A 663 21.56 -18.92 17.22
N VAL A 664 21.15 -17.88 17.97
CA VAL A 664 19.90 -17.88 18.75
C VAL A 664 18.68 -17.56 17.89
N LEU A 665 18.77 -16.50 17.04
CA LEU A 665 17.64 -16.07 16.21
C LEU A 665 17.59 -16.78 14.85
N GLY A 666 18.68 -17.44 14.42
CA GLY A 666 18.75 -18.08 13.11
C GLY A 666 18.68 -17.10 11.94
N LEU A 667 19.07 -15.82 12.14
CA LEU A 667 18.95 -14.75 11.14
C LEU A 667 20.10 -14.68 10.14
N GLY A 668 20.98 -15.66 10.17
CA GLY A 668 22.06 -15.77 9.21
C GLY A 668 23.17 -16.69 9.67
N ARG A 669 24.14 -16.87 8.79
CA ARG A 669 25.27 -17.77 9.04
C ARG A 669 26.50 -17.33 8.27
N VAL A 670 27.64 -17.81 8.73
CA VAL A 670 28.93 -17.69 8.04
C VAL A 670 29.23 -19.03 7.38
N VAL A 671 29.34 -19.01 6.06
CA VAL A 671 29.70 -20.18 5.25
C VAL A 671 31.19 -20.07 4.91
N LYS A 672 31.97 -21.12 5.18
CA LYS A 672 33.39 -21.19 4.80
C LYS A 672 33.55 -22.11 3.59
N ASP A 673 34.27 -21.59 2.58
CA ASP A 673 34.73 -22.37 1.45
C ASP A 673 36.25 -22.18 1.31
N GLY A 674 37.01 -23.19 1.72
CA GLY A 674 38.45 -23.11 1.79
C GLY A 674 38.96 -21.99 2.73
N LYS A 675 39.66 -21.00 2.15
CA LYS A 675 40.15 -19.81 2.86
C LYS A 675 39.19 -18.60 2.79
N THR A 676 38.15 -18.71 1.96
CA THR A 676 37.14 -17.65 1.75
C THR A 676 35.97 -17.86 2.71
N PHE A 677 35.35 -16.77 3.15
CA PHE A 677 34.09 -16.84 3.85
C PHE A 677 33.02 -16.03 3.14
N TYR A 678 31.81 -16.51 3.24
CA TYR A 678 30.58 -15.85 2.79
C TYR A 678 29.72 -15.58 4.00
N ILE A 679 28.99 -14.48 3.98
CA ILE A 679 27.88 -14.23 4.91
C ILE A 679 26.57 -14.48 4.17
N ARG A 680 25.63 -15.07 4.85
CA ARG A 680 24.25 -15.22 4.37
C ARG A 680 23.30 -14.71 5.44
N ARG A 681 22.32 -13.92 5.02
CA ARG A 681 21.24 -13.45 5.87
C ARG A 681 20.03 -14.30 5.63
N ASP A 682 19.48 -14.91 6.67
CA ASP A 682 18.34 -15.83 6.62
C ASP A 682 17.11 -15.19 7.28
N HIS A 683 15.92 -15.67 6.93
CA HIS A 683 14.64 -15.24 7.47
C HIS A 683 14.43 -15.79 8.89
N TRP A 684 13.78 -15.02 9.76
CA TRP A 684 13.41 -15.55 11.10
C TRP A 684 12.29 -16.58 10.95
N ARG A 685 12.60 -17.83 11.28
CA ARG A 685 11.69 -18.97 11.06
C ARG A 685 10.50 -18.95 12.02
N ASP A 686 10.74 -18.65 13.28
CA ASP A 686 9.76 -18.65 14.36
C ASP A 686 9.71 -17.28 15.03
N PRO A 687 9.19 -16.25 14.34
CA PRO A 687 9.15 -14.89 14.87
C PRO A 687 8.20 -14.77 16.05
N ILE A 688 8.69 -14.15 17.13
CA ILE A 688 7.95 -13.92 18.37
C ILE A 688 7.06 -12.68 18.18
N PRO A 689 5.72 -12.81 18.28
CA PRO A 689 4.80 -11.72 17.98
C PRO A 689 5.06 -10.45 18.79
N GLU A 690 5.39 -10.56 20.07
CA GLU A 690 5.64 -9.42 20.96
C GLU A 690 6.92 -8.66 20.58
N VAL A 691 7.94 -9.35 20.06
CA VAL A 691 9.15 -8.71 19.52
C VAL A 691 8.80 -7.91 18.24
N ILE A 692 7.92 -8.47 17.42
CA ILE A 692 7.43 -7.76 16.23
C ILE A 692 6.61 -6.53 16.65
N LEU A 693 5.76 -6.66 17.67
CA LEU A 693 5.00 -5.53 18.23
C LEU A 693 5.92 -4.43 18.75
N TYR A 694 6.99 -4.80 19.47
CA TYR A 694 8.02 -3.85 19.91
C TYR A 694 8.65 -3.14 18.71
N GLY A 695 9.00 -3.88 17.66
CA GLY A 695 9.55 -3.34 16.42
C GLY A 695 8.59 -2.41 15.68
N LEU A 696 7.28 -2.68 15.70
CA LEU A 696 6.26 -1.80 15.13
C LEU A 696 6.17 -0.47 15.88
N TYR A 697 6.26 -0.48 17.21
CA TYR A 697 6.29 0.76 18.01
C TYR A 697 7.57 1.55 17.76
N LYS A 698 8.73 0.90 17.65
CA LYS A 698 9.99 1.56 17.27
C LYS A 698 9.93 2.15 15.87
N PHE A 699 9.28 1.44 14.95
CA PHE A 699 9.04 1.94 13.60
C PHE A 699 8.15 3.20 13.62
N ALA A 700 7.06 3.18 14.39
CA ALA A 700 6.13 4.30 14.52
C ALA A 700 6.84 5.55 15.10
N GLU A 701 7.61 5.39 16.18
CA GLU A 701 8.41 6.47 16.78
C GLU A 701 9.38 7.09 15.76
N ALA A 702 10.13 6.26 15.05
CA ALA A 702 11.10 6.73 14.06
C ALA A 702 10.44 7.42 12.85
N CYS A 703 9.21 7.05 12.52
CA CYS A 703 8.41 7.72 11.50
C CYS A 703 7.68 8.99 12.02
N GLY A 704 8.12 9.56 13.15
CA GLY A 704 7.58 10.80 13.72
C GLY A 704 6.29 10.60 14.49
N ASP A 705 6.21 9.57 15.31
CA ASP A 705 5.05 9.16 16.12
C ASP A 705 3.80 8.87 15.27
N TYR A 706 4.02 8.24 14.13
CA TYR A 706 2.95 7.83 13.22
C TYR A 706 2.54 6.39 13.50
N TYR A 707 1.42 6.23 14.22
CA TYR A 707 0.93 4.96 14.75
C TYR A 707 -0.07 4.23 13.82
N GLN A 708 -0.31 4.76 12.62
CA GLN A 708 -1.21 4.16 11.63
C GLN A 708 -0.47 3.96 10.32
N PHE A 709 -0.36 2.73 9.85
CA PHE A 709 0.31 2.40 8.60
C PHE A 709 -0.31 1.17 7.95
N THR A 710 0.02 0.93 6.70
CA THR A 710 -0.45 -0.24 5.98
C THR A 710 0.58 -1.34 6.00
N LEU A 711 0.16 -2.58 5.80
CA LEU A 711 1.08 -3.70 5.64
C LEU A 711 2.02 -3.48 4.43
N GLU A 712 1.54 -2.85 3.36
CA GLU A 712 2.36 -2.46 2.21
C GLU A 712 3.51 -1.53 2.64
N THR A 713 3.21 -0.60 3.55
CA THR A 713 4.24 0.29 4.12
C THR A 713 5.34 -0.49 4.83
N LEU A 714 5.06 -1.63 5.42
CA LEU A 714 6.06 -2.47 6.09
C LEU A 714 6.83 -3.36 5.13
N LEU A 715 6.21 -3.80 4.02
CA LEU A 715 6.76 -4.77 3.07
C LEU A 715 7.53 -4.13 1.91
N ASP A 716 7.24 -2.87 1.59
CA ASP A 716 7.85 -2.18 0.44
C ASP A 716 9.16 -1.49 0.84
N ASP A 717 10.26 -2.09 0.44
CA ASP A 717 11.61 -1.59 0.69
C ASP A 717 12.03 -0.43 -0.23
N SER A 718 11.27 -0.18 -1.30
CA SER A 718 11.53 0.92 -2.24
C SER A 718 11.09 2.28 -1.69
N ILE A 719 10.32 2.30 -0.60
CA ILE A 719 9.85 3.52 0.02
C ILE A 719 10.88 3.98 1.06
N GLU A 720 11.53 5.11 0.83
CA GLU A 720 12.39 5.73 1.85
C GLU A 720 11.59 6.15 3.08
N ARG A 721 12.08 5.77 4.26
CA ARG A 721 11.46 6.04 5.56
C ARG A 721 12.53 6.26 6.62
N ASP A 722 12.16 7.03 7.63
CA ASP A 722 12.98 7.21 8.82
C ASP A 722 13.01 5.95 9.71
N GLY A 723 11.94 5.15 9.68
CA GLY A 723 11.83 3.89 10.43
C GLY A 723 12.34 2.66 9.68
N VAL A 724 12.79 1.66 10.45
CA VAL A 724 13.17 0.35 9.93
C VAL A 724 12.07 -0.65 10.23
N SER A 725 11.43 -1.19 9.18
CA SER A 725 10.32 -2.13 9.33
C SER A 725 10.75 -3.46 9.97
N PRO A 726 9.96 -4.05 10.89
CA PRO A 726 10.20 -5.42 11.37
C PRO A 726 10.29 -6.47 10.26
N THR A 727 9.57 -6.27 9.15
CA THR A 727 9.67 -7.17 8.00
C THR A 727 11.06 -7.17 7.40
N ARG A 728 11.71 -6.01 7.37
CA ARG A 728 13.08 -5.87 6.88
C ARG A 728 14.13 -6.32 7.91
N ILE A 729 13.87 -6.10 9.20
CA ILE A 729 14.79 -6.54 10.25
C ILE A 729 14.88 -8.07 10.26
N PHE A 730 13.75 -8.74 10.16
CA PHE A 730 13.60 -10.17 10.38
C PHE A 730 13.32 -11.00 9.13
N GLY A 731 13.19 -10.38 7.96
CA GLY A 731 12.87 -11.07 6.71
C GLY A 731 11.47 -11.67 6.68
N LEU A 732 10.46 -10.97 7.19
CA LEU A 732 9.10 -11.51 7.26
C LEU A 732 8.33 -11.27 5.97
N ASP A 733 7.78 -12.34 5.42
CA ASP A 733 6.89 -12.26 4.27
C ASP A 733 5.48 -11.81 4.67
N ARG A 734 4.66 -11.48 3.67
CA ARG A 734 3.28 -11.03 3.85
C ARG A 734 2.44 -12.00 4.67
N LYS A 735 2.53 -13.29 4.38
CA LYS A 735 1.71 -14.33 5.03
C LYS A 735 2.04 -14.45 6.51
N THR A 736 3.31 -14.47 6.83
CA THR A 736 3.80 -14.51 8.22
C THR A 736 3.39 -13.25 8.97
N MET A 737 3.55 -12.07 8.34
CA MET A 737 3.19 -10.81 8.97
C MET A 737 1.69 -10.69 9.24
N VAL A 738 0.82 -11.09 8.30
CA VAL A 738 -0.64 -11.12 8.49
C VAL A 738 -1.03 -12.05 9.65
N ARG A 739 -0.41 -13.23 9.73
CA ARG A 739 -0.65 -14.17 10.84
C ARG A 739 -0.29 -13.56 12.19
N ILE A 740 0.88 -12.92 12.28
CA ILE A 740 1.34 -12.26 13.51
C ILE A 740 0.40 -11.12 13.90
N LEU A 741 0.04 -10.25 12.98
CA LEU A 741 -0.82 -9.10 13.24
C LEU A 741 -2.23 -9.50 13.68
N ASN A 742 -2.79 -10.57 13.10
CA ASN A 742 -4.06 -11.14 13.56
C ASN A 742 -3.97 -11.68 14.99
N GLY A 743 -2.91 -12.41 15.29
CA GLY A 743 -2.63 -12.91 16.65
C GLY A 743 -2.50 -11.76 17.65
N LEU A 744 -1.68 -10.76 17.33
CA LEU A 744 -1.47 -9.59 18.18
C LEU A 744 -2.76 -8.78 18.42
N THR A 745 -3.59 -8.61 17.37
CA THR A 745 -4.88 -7.91 17.49
C THR A 745 -5.84 -8.65 18.43
N SER A 746 -5.80 -9.98 18.42
CA SER A 746 -6.64 -10.80 19.29
C SER A 746 -6.12 -10.84 20.73
N SER A 747 -4.80 -10.97 20.90
CA SER A 747 -4.18 -11.13 22.23
C SER A 747 -3.95 -9.79 22.95
N TYR A 748 -3.67 -8.72 22.21
CA TYR A 748 -3.28 -7.42 22.75
C TYR A 748 -4.06 -6.26 22.12
N PRO A 749 -5.41 -6.23 22.20
CA PRO A 749 -6.24 -5.19 21.60
C PRO A 749 -5.97 -3.78 22.17
N ASP A 750 -5.38 -3.71 23.36
CA ASP A 750 -4.95 -2.46 24.00
C ASP A 750 -3.63 -1.90 23.45
N PHE A 751 -2.94 -2.64 22.60
CA PHE A 751 -1.71 -2.20 21.92
C PHE A 751 -1.93 -2.01 20.42
N ILE A 752 -2.66 -2.91 19.77
CA ILE A 752 -2.75 -2.93 18.32
C ILE A 752 -4.15 -3.33 17.85
N SER A 753 -4.55 -2.75 16.73
CA SER A 753 -5.69 -3.19 15.94
C SER A 753 -5.26 -3.28 14.48
N ALA A 754 -5.29 -4.47 13.91
CA ALA A 754 -5.02 -4.67 12.50
C ALA A 754 -6.31 -5.12 11.80
N SER A 755 -6.65 -4.47 10.70
CA SER A 755 -7.82 -4.78 9.89
C SER A 755 -7.36 -5.11 8.47
N PHE A 756 -7.60 -6.36 8.05
CA PHE A 756 -7.23 -6.86 6.73
C PHE A 756 -8.45 -6.89 5.82
N THR A 757 -8.94 -5.71 5.47
CA THR A 757 -10.10 -5.54 4.61
C THR A 757 -9.69 -4.91 3.30
N LEU A 758 -10.30 -5.34 2.19
CA LEU A 758 -10.08 -4.99 0.78
C LEU A 758 -9.10 -3.83 0.52
N ASP A 759 -7.91 -4.19 0.04
CA ASP A 759 -6.85 -3.29 -0.47
C ASP A 759 -6.22 -2.29 0.52
N LEU A 760 -6.68 -2.23 1.76
CA LEU A 760 -6.09 -1.45 2.84
C LEU A 760 -5.88 -2.36 4.05
N TYR A 761 -4.72 -2.97 4.13
CA TYR A 761 -4.27 -3.65 5.33
C TYR A 761 -3.82 -2.59 6.35
N ASN A 762 -4.78 -2.04 7.10
CA ASN A 762 -4.51 -1.01 8.08
C ASN A 762 -4.06 -1.61 9.40
N ILE A 763 -2.96 -1.09 9.89
CA ILE A 763 -2.40 -1.41 11.20
C ILE A 763 -2.44 -0.12 12.01
N THR A 764 -3.11 -0.16 13.15
CA THR A 764 -3.20 0.96 14.08
C THR A 764 -2.63 0.53 15.41
N LEU A 765 -1.53 1.13 15.82
CA LEU A 765 -1.00 1.01 17.18
C LEU A 765 -1.71 2.02 18.10
N ARG A 766 -1.78 1.72 19.38
CA ARG A 766 -2.35 2.63 20.37
C ARG A 766 -1.34 3.71 20.73
N GLU A 767 -1.65 4.97 20.43
CA GLU A 767 -0.78 6.14 20.63
C GLU A 767 -0.43 6.44 22.09
N ASN A 768 -1.20 5.91 23.04
CA ASN A 768 -0.93 6.02 24.47
C ASN A 768 0.03 4.96 25.01
N LYS A 769 0.57 4.11 24.14
CA LYS A 769 1.57 3.09 24.44
C LYS A 769 2.89 3.42 23.78
N LYS A 770 3.98 2.96 24.41
CA LYS A 770 5.36 3.13 23.93
C LYS A 770 6.04 1.77 23.78
N PRO A 771 7.18 1.69 23.09
CA PRO A 771 7.94 0.44 22.99
C PRO A 771 8.23 -0.18 24.39
N GLU A 772 8.52 0.63 25.40
CA GLU A 772 8.81 0.15 26.75
C GLU A 772 7.60 -0.51 27.42
N ASP A 773 6.36 -0.13 27.04
CA ASP A 773 5.15 -0.77 27.56
C ASP A 773 4.99 -2.20 26.99
N VAL A 774 5.49 -2.45 25.78
CA VAL A 774 5.50 -3.78 25.17
C VAL A 774 6.40 -4.73 25.95
N LEU A 775 7.49 -4.22 26.56
CA LEU A 775 8.40 -5.05 27.36
C LEU A 775 7.73 -5.61 28.61
N GLU A 776 6.68 -4.98 29.10
CA GLU A 776 5.92 -5.50 30.24
C GLU A 776 5.15 -6.79 29.90
N LEU A 777 4.87 -7.04 28.62
CA LEU A 777 4.18 -8.27 28.16
C LEU A 777 5.04 -9.52 28.38
N PHE A 778 6.37 -9.38 28.42
CA PHE A 778 7.29 -10.47 28.66
C PHE A 778 7.42 -10.85 30.15
N LYS A 779 6.93 -10.02 31.08
CA LYS A 779 6.97 -10.29 32.52
C LYS A 779 5.88 -11.27 32.97
N GLY A 780 4.84 -11.48 32.15
CA GLY A 780 3.70 -12.35 32.45
C GLY A 780 3.90 -13.83 32.11
N GLY A 781 5.04 -14.24 31.56
CA GLY A 781 5.34 -15.61 31.14
C GLY A 781 5.80 -16.59 32.23
N ALA A 782 5.54 -16.32 33.50
CA ALA A 782 5.76 -17.24 34.61
C ALA A 782 4.42 -17.82 35.12
N TRP A 783 3.67 -18.49 34.22
CA TRP A 783 2.54 -19.32 34.66
C TRP A 783 2.47 -20.59 33.80
N GLU A 784 2.84 -21.70 34.44
CA GLU A 784 2.62 -23.14 34.18
C GLU A 784 3.10 -23.73 32.85
#